data_cf4295323ab11ef537824f0a4eff6475
#
_entry.id   cf4295323ab11ef537824f0a4eff6475
#
_cell.length_a   1.000
_cell.length_b   1.000
_cell.length_c   1.000
_cell.angle_alpha   90.00
_cell.angle_beta   90.00
_cell.angle_gamma   90.00
#
_symmetry.space_group_name_H-M   'P 1'
#
loop_
_entity.id
_entity.type
_entity.pdbx_description
1 polymer ?
#
loop_
_entity_poly.entity_id
_entity_poly.type
_entity_poly.pdbx_seq_one_letter_code
_entity_poly.pdbx_strand_id
1 'polypeptide(L)'
;MSQAGQACQRPGCEGSYEDVGGGELYCDTCGLAPVVSGGGLIGSPPTGVTGGGKGSAGSASSRSSGRSARSTRTSSQSSKSRRSVSGRLSRSLSGKSTGRSVSVRSSGSTAGSSGRARLGAGLVTVPQVPRPDPRGMVQENPEVPERKRFCSRSDCGAPVGRSRGEREGRTEGFCTKCGHPYSFVPKLKAGDVVHGQYEVVGCLAHGGLGWVYLAVDRAVSDRWVVLKGLLDTGDQDAMAAAISERRFLAEIEHANIVRIYNFVEHLDQRTGSLDGYIVMEYVGGKSLKEIANDRRTPQGKRDPLPVEQACAYGIEALEALGHLHSRNLLYCDFKVDNAIQTEDQLKLIDMGAVRRMDDDESAIYGTVGYQGPEVAEVGPSVASDLYTVGRTLAVLTFDFQGYTTVFVDSLPDPDNIEVFRQYESFYRLLVRATDPDPARRFASAQEMAEQLTGVLREVVSLQSGRARPALSTLFGPEVKVTDTELFPKPTGEVSRLGARVAVKSSRPFGGSASAPVLTRGPGSGTAAPGGTAPALPGATPPVLPGAAPAFAGAAPALSGATPAFVGGSGLPGVASPGTGSAGAGSTVAPSAAAPGLVKTVPAPAAALALPVPHVDATDPNAGFLAGLLASAPAELITALAAAPAPSVETRLRQIRAWLENGDHQAALMSLQKLEGERPDDWRVVWYRGVTSLVTGDHEGAALAFDAIYDAFPGEPTPKLALGLCAEVLGQLDNAAEYYRLVWSTDPSYVSSAFGLARVQLAAGDRRSAVRTLESVPESSIHYTAARVAAVRARLRERTALASDVPFLEDLTAAAAQVEALDAYGLDPTRREQLSAEVLGCALDWILSGGRGAGSTAPVLLGSELDERGLRFGLERSYRTLARLATGGEERIDLVERANRYRPRTWV
;
A
#
# COMPACT_ATOMS: atom_id res chain seq x y z
N MET A 1 -32.94 -2.14 29.55
CA MET A 1 -33.61 -2.87 28.45
C MET A 1 -32.52 -3.42 27.54
N SER A 2 -32.50 -4.70 27.28
CA SER A 2 -31.53 -5.34 26.41
C SER A 2 -31.69 -4.81 24.99
N GLN A 3 -30.62 -4.30 24.41
CA GLN A 3 -30.60 -3.85 23.01
C GLN A 3 -30.36 -5.01 22.02
N ALA A 4 -30.32 -6.25 22.52
CA ALA A 4 -30.19 -7.42 21.67
C ALA A 4 -31.42 -7.54 20.73
N GLY A 5 -31.16 -7.79 19.44
CA GLY A 5 -32.17 -7.82 18.39
C GLY A 5 -32.54 -6.46 17.79
N GLN A 6 -31.92 -5.35 18.22
CA GLN A 6 -32.11 -4.04 17.57
C GLN A 6 -31.22 -3.93 16.31
N ALA A 7 -31.74 -3.23 15.30
CA ALA A 7 -30.97 -2.96 14.09
C ALA A 7 -29.70 -2.16 14.38
N CYS A 8 -28.64 -2.42 13.66
CA CYS A 8 -27.38 -1.71 13.79
C CYS A 8 -27.55 -0.21 13.51
N GLN A 9 -27.02 0.64 14.39
CA GLN A 9 -27.19 2.09 14.31
C GLN A 9 -26.19 2.76 13.34
N ARG A 10 -25.41 1.99 12.60
CA ARG A 10 -24.40 2.52 11.67
C ARG A 10 -24.97 2.69 10.28
N PRO A 11 -24.68 3.82 9.61
CA PRO A 11 -25.12 4.04 8.22
C PRO A 11 -24.61 2.93 7.30
N GLY A 12 -25.50 2.32 6.53
CA GLY A 12 -25.18 1.28 5.55
C GLY A 12 -25.01 -0.14 6.11
N CYS A 13 -25.27 -0.39 7.40
CA CYS A 13 -25.26 -1.71 7.99
C CYS A 13 -26.69 -2.22 8.24
N GLU A 14 -27.05 -3.34 7.65
CA GLU A 14 -28.38 -3.99 7.78
C GLU A 14 -28.45 -5.04 8.91
N GLY A 15 -27.38 -5.19 9.69
CA GLY A 15 -27.28 -6.17 10.76
C GLY A 15 -28.06 -5.80 12.03
N SER A 16 -28.16 -6.76 12.96
CA SER A 16 -28.77 -6.58 14.27
C SER A 16 -27.77 -6.90 15.40
N TYR A 17 -28.01 -6.34 16.60
CA TYR A 17 -27.14 -6.60 17.74
C TYR A 17 -27.49 -7.92 18.42
N GLU A 18 -26.48 -8.79 18.54
CA GLU A 18 -26.56 -10.05 19.26
C GLU A 18 -25.75 -10.01 20.57
N ASP A 19 -26.21 -10.73 21.60
CA ASP A 19 -25.46 -10.92 22.85
C ASP A 19 -24.48 -12.07 22.64
N VAL A 20 -23.19 -11.76 22.65
CA VAL A 20 -22.11 -12.72 22.45
C VAL A 20 -21.60 -13.32 23.78
N GLY A 21 -22.28 -13.03 24.87
CA GLY A 21 -21.97 -13.50 26.21
C GLY A 21 -21.35 -12.40 27.10
N GLY A 22 -21.60 -12.53 28.41
CA GLY A 22 -21.12 -11.53 29.38
C GLY A 22 -21.88 -10.19 29.38
N GLY A 23 -22.97 -10.05 28.60
CA GLY A 23 -23.74 -8.82 28.47
C GLY A 23 -23.19 -7.84 27.44
N GLU A 24 -22.27 -8.29 26.60
CA GLU A 24 -21.73 -7.51 25.49
C GLU A 24 -22.52 -7.77 24.20
N LEU A 25 -22.91 -6.70 23.53
CA LEU A 25 -23.70 -6.72 22.30
C LEU A 25 -22.82 -6.34 21.10
N TYR A 26 -22.91 -7.11 20.02
CA TYR A 26 -22.23 -6.83 18.77
C TYR A 26 -23.18 -7.06 17.58
N CYS A 27 -22.96 -6.29 16.53
CA CYS A 27 -23.74 -6.45 15.30
C CYS A 27 -23.28 -7.72 14.56
N ASP A 28 -24.24 -8.55 14.16
CA ASP A 28 -24.06 -9.80 13.41
C ASP A 28 -23.40 -9.58 12.02
N THR A 29 -23.58 -8.41 11.44
CA THR A 29 -23.08 -8.06 10.09
C THR A 29 -21.77 -7.31 10.11
N CYS A 30 -21.65 -6.21 10.89
CA CYS A 30 -20.41 -5.42 10.93
C CYS A 30 -19.48 -5.77 12.10
N GLY A 31 -19.93 -6.64 13.02
CA GLY A 31 -19.14 -7.10 14.16
C GLY A 31 -18.82 -6.03 15.21
N LEU A 32 -19.40 -4.84 15.13
CA LEU A 32 -19.10 -3.73 16.03
C LEU A 32 -20.17 -3.57 17.11
N ALA A 33 -19.74 -3.21 18.33
CA ALA A 33 -20.64 -2.95 19.44
C ALA A 33 -21.62 -1.80 19.13
N PRO A 34 -22.80 -1.74 19.82
CA PRO A 34 -23.72 -0.61 19.71
C PRO A 34 -23.01 0.71 19.97
N VAL A 35 -23.42 1.77 19.27
CA VAL A 35 -22.95 3.12 19.55
C VAL A 35 -23.51 3.55 20.89
N VAL A 36 -22.89 3.14 21.98
CA VAL A 36 -23.30 3.58 23.32
C VAL A 36 -22.91 5.04 23.49
N SER A 37 -23.86 5.87 23.75
CA SER A 37 -23.69 7.24 24.23
C SER A 37 -23.05 7.20 25.61
N GLY A 38 -21.75 7.32 25.68
CA GLY A 38 -20.98 7.39 26.92
C GLY A 38 -19.58 6.83 26.76
N GLY A 39 -18.69 7.72 26.35
CA GLY A 39 -17.29 7.61 26.64
C GLY A 39 -16.59 6.26 26.47
N GLY A 40 -16.54 5.70 25.27
CA GLY A 40 -15.71 4.51 24.97
C GLY A 40 -14.24 4.70 25.37
N LEU A 41 -13.94 4.54 26.67
CA LEU A 41 -12.58 4.56 27.19
C LEU A 41 -11.88 3.28 26.77
N ILE A 42 -10.64 3.38 26.33
CA ILE A 42 -9.78 2.23 26.18
C ILE A 42 -9.62 1.61 27.58
N GLY A 43 -10.13 0.39 27.74
CA GLY A 43 -9.93 -0.38 28.95
C GLY A 43 -8.47 -0.75 29.14
N SER A 44 -8.08 -1.15 30.37
CA SER A 44 -6.81 -1.84 30.62
C SER A 44 -7.17 -3.30 30.86
N PRO A 45 -7.13 -4.18 29.86
CA PRO A 45 -7.23 -5.59 30.12
C PRO A 45 -6.04 -6.03 30.98
N PRO A 46 -6.24 -6.90 31.96
CA PRO A 46 -5.17 -7.32 32.84
C PRO A 46 -4.12 -8.10 32.05
N THR A 47 -2.85 -7.80 32.31
CA THR A 47 -1.74 -8.69 31.94
C THR A 47 -1.88 -9.97 32.76
N GLY A 48 -1.89 -11.11 32.10
CA GLY A 48 -2.03 -12.43 32.72
C GLY A 48 -0.99 -13.41 32.21
N VAL A 49 -0.81 -14.52 32.93
CA VAL A 49 0.00 -15.65 32.47
C VAL A 49 -0.75 -16.38 31.37
N THR A 50 -0.17 -16.51 30.18
CA THR A 50 -0.77 -17.13 28.99
C THR A 50 -0.25 -18.54 28.71
N GLY A 51 0.86 -18.97 29.37
CA GLY A 51 1.42 -20.31 29.25
C GLY A 51 2.54 -20.50 30.26
N GLY A 52 2.76 -21.71 30.70
CA GLY A 52 3.93 -22.11 31.50
C GLY A 52 4.98 -22.72 30.61
N GLY A 53 6.25 -22.45 30.90
CA GLY A 53 7.37 -23.12 30.26
C GLY A 53 7.26 -24.67 30.41
N LYS A 54 7.89 -25.41 29.50
CA LYS A 54 7.89 -26.88 29.42
C LYS A 54 8.57 -27.53 30.61
N GLY A 55 8.22 -27.18 31.85
CA GLY A 55 8.95 -27.61 33.04
C GLY A 55 8.16 -27.89 34.30
N SER A 56 6.82 -28.04 34.30
CA SER A 56 6.14 -28.60 35.47
C SER A 56 4.97 -29.48 35.10
N ALA A 57 5.24 -30.77 35.03
CA ALA A 57 4.21 -31.79 35.12
C ALA A 57 3.57 -31.73 36.51
N GLY A 58 2.51 -30.98 36.66
CA GLY A 58 1.66 -30.87 37.85
C GLY A 58 0.21 -30.80 37.43
N SER A 59 -0.43 -31.95 37.35
CA SER A 59 -1.84 -32.18 37.13
C SER A 59 -2.73 -31.28 37.98
N ALA A 60 -3.51 -30.42 37.32
CA ALA A 60 -4.78 -29.99 37.88
C ALA A 60 -5.78 -29.78 36.75
N SER A 61 -6.58 -30.79 36.55
CA SER A 61 -7.82 -30.72 35.76
C SER A 61 -8.79 -29.73 36.40
N SER A 62 -8.99 -28.59 35.76
CA SER A 62 -10.22 -27.85 35.92
C SER A 62 -10.95 -27.86 34.58
N ARG A 63 -11.90 -28.79 34.48
CA ARG A 63 -12.92 -28.78 33.45
C ARG A 63 -13.77 -27.53 33.64
N SER A 64 -13.52 -26.51 32.88
CA SER A 64 -14.56 -25.60 32.45
C SER A 64 -14.98 -26.00 31.04
N SER A 65 -16.11 -26.72 31.00
CA SER A 65 -16.78 -27.04 29.74
C SER A 65 -17.37 -25.80 29.14
N GLY A 66 -16.57 -25.11 28.36
CA GLY A 66 -17.01 -24.21 27.33
C GLY A 66 -16.74 -24.91 26.00
N ARG A 67 -17.76 -25.54 25.44
CA ARG A 67 -17.76 -25.95 24.04
C ARG A 67 -17.69 -24.67 23.19
N SER A 68 -16.50 -24.20 22.92
CA SER A 68 -16.31 -23.37 21.74
C SER A 68 -16.49 -24.30 20.54
N ALA A 69 -17.68 -24.25 19.97
CA ALA A 69 -17.88 -24.73 18.63
C ALA A 69 -16.84 -24.02 17.77
N ARG A 70 -15.83 -24.74 17.28
CA ARG A 70 -14.91 -24.28 16.24
C ARG A 70 -15.77 -23.84 15.06
N SER A 71 -16.06 -22.57 14.99
CA SER A 71 -16.69 -22.01 13.81
C SER A 71 -15.62 -21.91 12.75
N THR A 72 -15.54 -22.94 11.92
CA THR A 72 -14.80 -22.93 10.65
C THR A 72 -15.28 -21.82 9.69
N ARG A 73 -16.22 -20.98 10.15
CA ARG A 73 -16.74 -19.83 9.40
C ARG A 73 -15.94 -18.54 9.59
N THR A 74 -15.21 -18.37 10.69
CA THR A 74 -14.43 -17.12 10.94
C THR A 74 -13.20 -17.03 10.05
N SER A 75 -12.52 -18.13 9.75
CA SER A 75 -11.39 -18.11 8.82
C SER A 75 -11.83 -17.81 7.38
N SER A 76 -13.06 -18.18 6.99
CA SER A 76 -13.60 -17.86 5.67
C SER A 76 -14.10 -16.41 5.57
N GLN A 77 -14.47 -15.77 6.70
CA GLN A 77 -14.88 -14.37 6.71
C GLN A 77 -13.67 -13.43 6.70
N SER A 78 -12.58 -13.76 7.41
CA SER A 78 -11.35 -12.97 7.33
C SER A 78 -10.72 -13.03 5.93
N SER A 79 -10.81 -14.18 5.24
CA SER A 79 -10.37 -14.30 3.86
C SER A 79 -11.30 -13.57 2.86
N LYS A 80 -12.57 -13.35 3.20
CA LYS A 80 -13.51 -12.54 2.40
C LYS A 80 -13.29 -11.05 2.62
N SER A 81 -12.97 -10.61 3.84
CA SER A 81 -12.65 -9.21 4.10
C SER A 81 -11.32 -8.79 3.46
N ARG A 82 -10.33 -9.69 3.42
CA ARG A 82 -9.10 -9.47 2.64
C ARG A 82 -9.37 -9.24 1.15
N ARG A 83 -10.40 -9.89 0.60
CA ARG A 83 -10.81 -9.69 -0.79
C ARG A 83 -11.56 -8.38 -1.01
N SER A 84 -12.12 -7.74 0.01
CA SER A 84 -12.93 -6.55 -0.20
C SER A 84 -12.08 -5.29 -0.33
N VAL A 85 -10.87 -5.23 0.20
CA VAL A 85 -9.96 -4.07 0.08
C VAL A 85 -9.05 -4.21 -1.14
N SER A 86 -8.43 -5.36 -1.37
CA SER A 86 -7.86 -5.72 -2.68
C SER A 86 -8.94 -5.82 -3.76
N GLY A 87 -10.17 -5.83 -3.36
CA GLY A 87 -11.38 -6.07 -4.13
C GLY A 87 -11.79 -4.98 -5.09
N ARG A 88 -11.09 -3.87 -5.21
CA ARG A 88 -11.40 -2.95 -6.30
C ARG A 88 -11.03 -3.57 -7.65
N LEU A 89 -9.89 -4.25 -7.73
CA LEU A 89 -9.54 -5.07 -8.90
C LEU A 89 -10.24 -6.44 -8.90
N SER A 90 -10.39 -7.10 -7.76
CA SER A 90 -10.92 -8.45 -7.67
C SER A 90 -12.44 -8.57 -7.68
N ARG A 91 -13.21 -7.49 -7.47
CA ARG A 91 -14.68 -7.52 -7.67
C ARG A 91 -15.08 -7.83 -9.11
N SER A 92 -14.20 -7.54 -10.08
CA SER A 92 -14.41 -7.89 -11.49
C SER A 92 -13.79 -9.25 -11.86
N LEU A 93 -12.95 -9.83 -11.02
CA LEU A 93 -12.24 -11.09 -11.26
C LEU A 93 -12.95 -12.23 -10.52
N SER A 94 -14.12 -12.64 -10.99
CA SER A 94 -14.91 -13.71 -10.38
C SER A 94 -14.18 -15.05 -10.43
N GLY A 95 -13.74 -15.56 -9.30
CA GLY A 95 -13.69 -17.01 -9.06
C GLY A 95 -12.36 -17.71 -8.92
N LYS A 96 -11.19 -17.08 -9.03
CA LYS A 96 -9.92 -17.78 -8.79
C LYS A 96 -9.18 -17.19 -7.59
N SER A 97 -9.33 -17.85 -6.43
CA SER A 97 -8.55 -17.52 -5.25
C SER A 97 -7.24 -18.29 -5.26
N THR A 98 -6.16 -17.62 -5.52
CA THR A 98 -4.84 -18.10 -5.18
C THR A 98 -4.29 -17.20 -4.08
N GLY A 99 -4.78 -17.38 -2.85
CA GLY A 99 -4.17 -16.77 -1.67
C GLY A 99 -2.83 -17.44 -1.39
N ARG A 100 -1.81 -17.15 -2.18
CA ARG A 100 -0.43 -17.46 -1.84
C ARG A 100 0.11 -16.33 -0.98
N SER A 101 0.55 -16.66 0.21
CA SER A 101 1.33 -15.76 1.04
C SER A 101 2.73 -15.64 0.48
N VAL A 102 3.26 -14.43 0.48
CA VAL A 102 4.64 -14.14 0.11
C VAL A 102 5.45 -14.13 1.40
N SER A 103 6.45 -14.99 1.53
CA SER A 103 7.39 -14.93 2.65
C SER A 103 8.53 -13.98 2.29
N VAL A 104 8.81 -13.05 3.20
CA VAL A 104 9.92 -12.12 3.07
C VAL A 104 11.01 -12.52 4.04
N ARG A 105 12.14 -12.96 3.53
CA ARG A 105 13.38 -12.98 4.30
C ARG A 105 14.14 -11.71 3.94
N SER A 106 14.08 -10.70 4.81
CA SER A 106 14.91 -9.51 4.63
C SER A 106 16.35 -9.88 4.95
N SER A 107 17.22 -9.74 3.98
CA SER A 107 18.65 -9.62 4.22
C SER A 107 18.89 -8.33 4.99
N GLY A 108 19.49 -8.41 6.18
CA GLY A 108 19.71 -7.27 7.04
C GLY A 108 20.56 -6.20 6.34
N SER A 109 19.93 -5.11 5.95
CA SER A 109 20.66 -3.91 5.55
C SER A 109 21.06 -3.15 6.82
N THR A 110 22.34 -3.11 7.11
CA THR A 110 22.93 -2.19 8.10
C THR A 110 22.88 -0.77 7.55
N ALA A 111 21.71 -0.17 7.53
CA ALA A 111 21.58 1.26 7.28
C ALA A 111 21.79 1.98 8.62
N GLY A 112 22.88 2.73 8.73
CA GLY A 112 23.25 3.48 9.90
C GLY A 112 22.12 4.42 10.34
N SER A 113 21.72 4.30 11.60
CA SER A 113 20.79 5.20 12.28
C SER A 113 21.50 6.52 12.56
N SER A 114 21.49 7.46 11.64
CA SER A 114 21.92 8.82 11.91
C SER A 114 20.83 9.80 11.50
N GLY A 115 20.17 10.41 12.49
CA GLY A 115 19.37 11.61 12.27
C GLY A 115 17.88 11.57 12.64
N ARG A 116 17.38 10.55 13.35
CA ARG A 116 15.98 10.52 13.81
C ARG A 116 15.85 10.92 15.27
N ALA A 117 16.04 12.20 15.56
CA ALA A 117 15.97 12.71 16.95
C ALA A 117 14.58 13.23 17.35
N ARG A 118 13.52 13.01 16.56
CA ARG A 118 12.18 13.51 16.85
C ARG A 118 11.09 12.50 16.48
N LEU A 119 10.08 12.40 17.34
CA LEU A 119 8.87 11.63 17.12
C LEU A 119 8.26 11.93 15.73
N GLY A 120 7.98 10.87 14.96
CA GLY A 120 7.48 10.99 13.60
C GLY A 120 8.53 11.23 12.52
N ALA A 121 9.82 11.01 12.80
CA ALA A 121 10.93 11.10 11.84
C ALA A 121 10.98 12.42 11.04
N GLY A 122 10.48 13.53 11.61
CA GLY A 122 10.37 14.83 10.94
C GLY A 122 9.25 14.91 9.88
N LEU A 123 8.45 13.87 9.69
CA LEU A 123 7.32 13.84 8.77
C LEU A 123 6.05 14.42 9.39
N VAL A 124 5.88 14.27 10.71
CA VAL A 124 4.69 14.68 11.47
C VAL A 124 5.10 15.50 12.65
N THR A 125 4.29 16.50 12.99
CA THR A 125 4.39 17.21 14.26
C THR A 125 3.38 16.61 15.23
N VAL A 126 3.87 15.82 16.17
CA VAL A 126 3.04 15.26 17.25
C VAL A 126 2.87 16.32 18.34
N PRO A 127 1.65 16.48 18.90
CA PRO A 127 1.43 17.42 20.01
C PRO A 127 2.36 17.10 21.19
N GLN A 128 3.03 18.10 21.69
CA GLN A 128 3.96 17.94 22.82
C GLN A 128 3.18 17.66 24.11
N VAL A 129 3.68 16.71 24.89
CA VAL A 129 3.17 16.43 26.23
C VAL A 129 4.12 17.09 27.23
N PRO A 130 3.65 18.10 27.99
CA PRO A 130 4.50 18.76 28.98
C PRO A 130 4.91 17.76 30.06
N ARG A 131 6.14 17.89 30.52
CA ARG A 131 6.66 17.07 31.63
C ARG A 131 6.00 17.52 32.94
N PRO A 132 5.21 16.67 33.60
CA PRO A 132 4.56 17.02 34.85
C PRO A 132 5.59 17.11 35.99
N ASP A 133 5.27 17.92 37.04
CA ASP A 133 6.00 17.83 38.30
C ASP A 133 5.83 16.42 38.87
N PRO A 134 6.92 15.69 39.14
CA PRO A 134 6.86 14.34 39.68
C PRO A 134 6.01 14.22 40.96
N ARG A 135 6.09 15.23 41.85
CA ARG A 135 5.33 15.24 43.09
C ARG A 135 3.83 15.34 42.90
N GLY A 136 3.40 16.06 41.85
CA GLY A 136 1.98 16.18 41.51
C GLY A 136 1.37 14.91 40.96
N MET A 137 2.17 13.89 40.63
CA MET A 137 1.70 12.58 40.14
C MET A 137 1.46 11.58 41.28
N VAL A 138 1.84 11.93 42.52
CA VAL A 138 1.64 11.07 43.71
C VAL A 138 0.15 11.03 44.06
N GLN A 139 -0.39 9.83 44.26
CA GLN A 139 -1.76 9.64 44.70
C GLN A 139 -1.93 9.97 46.16
N GLU A 140 -2.86 10.87 46.50
CA GLU A 140 -3.17 11.24 47.88
C GLU A 140 -3.75 10.07 48.68
N ASN A 141 -4.66 9.31 48.04
CA ASN A 141 -5.31 8.12 48.64
C ASN A 141 -5.14 6.92 47.68
N PRO A 142 -4.00 6.22 47.77
CA PRO A 142 -3.73 5.09 46.87
C PRO A 142 -4.66 3.91 47.18
N GLU A 143 -5.59 3.62 46.30
CA GLU A 143 -6.55 2.52 46.42
C GLU A 143 -6.63 1.68 45.17
N VAL A 144 -6.68 0.36 45.33
CA VAL A 144 -6.97 -0.58 44.24
C VAL A 144 -8.46 -0.78 44.14
N PRO A 145 -9.11 -0.41 43.01
CA PRO A 145 -10.54 -0.63 42.83
C PRO A 145 -10.92 -2.10 43.02
N GLU A 146 -12.03 -2.38 43.66
CA GLU A 146 -12.47 -3.75 43.97
C GLU A 146 -12.51 -4.68 42.76
N ARG A 147 -12.92 -4.17 41.57
CA ARG A 147 -12.95 -4.93 40.32
C ARG A 147 -11.57 -5.43 39.87
N LYS A 148 -10.48 -4.80 40.35
CA LYS A 148 -9.10 -5.17 40.05
C LYS A 148 -8.45 -5.99 41.15
N ARG A 149 -9.17 -6.38 42.22
CA ARG A 149 -8.64 -7.15 43.33
C ARG A 149 -8.77 -8.63 43.05
N PHE A 150 -7.66 -9.30 42.76
CA PHE A 150 -7.56 -10.74 42.53
C PHE A 150 -6.48 -11.37 43.40
N CYS A 151 -6.62 -12.65 43.68
CA CYS A 151 -5.62 -13.41 44.41
C CYS A 151 -4.30 -13.45 43.59
N SER A 152 -3.17 -13.12 44.22
CA SER A 152 -1.86 -13.07 43.61
C SER A 152 -1.25 -14.44 43.30
N ARG A 153 -1.80 -15.51 43.88
CA ARG A 153 -1.35 -16.85 43.59
C ARG A 153 -1.66 -17.28 42.16
N SER A 154 -0.63 -17.62 41.39
CA SER A 154 -0.68 -17.86 39.93
C SER A 154 -1.68 -18.93 39.51
N ASP A 155 -1.87 -19.99 40.34
CA ASP A 155 -2.81 -21.09 40.09
C ASP A 155 -4.25 -20.79 40.54
N CYS A 156 -4.50 -19.65 41.16
CA CYS A 156 -5.78 -19.32 41.75
C CYS A 156 -6.55 -18.21 41.03
N GLY A 157 -5.99 -17.01 40.94
CA GLY A 157 -6.58 -15.85 40.25
C GLY A 157 -8.02 -15.47 40.64
N ALA A 158 -8.50 -15.99 41.82
CA ALA A 158 -9.88 -15.73 42.24
C ALA A 158 -10.09 -14.26 42.66
N PRO A 159 -11.28 -13.68 42.42
CA PRO A 159 -11.60 -12.34 42.91
C PRO A 159 -11.60 -12.31 44.43
N VAL A 160 -10.91 -11.32 45.02
CA VAL A 160 -10.77 -11.17 46.49
C VAL A 160 -11.09 -9.73 46.91
N GLY A 161 -11.36 -9.53 48.19
CA GLY A 161 -11.56 -8.19 48.74
C GLY A 161 -12.72 -7.41 48.14
N ARG A 162 -13.74 -8.07 47.64
CA ARG A 162 -14.92 -7.42 47.03
C ARG A 162 -16.05 -7.27 48.05
N SER A 163 -16.81 -6.19 47.87
CA SER A 163 -18.04 -5.92 48.63
C SER A 163 -19.07 -7.05 48.47
N ARG A 164 -19.83 -7.33 49.51
CA ARG A 164 -20.92 -8.28 49.51
C ARG A 164 -22.13 -7.67 50.21
N GLY A 165 -23.12 -7.29 49.45
CA GLY A 165 -24.28 -6.56 49.97
C GLY A 165 -23.84 -5.23 50.58
N GLU A 166 -24.23 -4.95 51.83
CA GLU A 166 -23.90 -3.73 52.55
C GLU A 166 -22.50 -3.69 53.15
N ARG A 167 -21.70 -4.79 53.05
CA ARG A 167 -20.35 -4.85 53.57
C ARG A 167 -19.35 -4.43 52.51
N GLU A 168 -18.58 -3.40 52.80
CA GLU A 168 -17.46 -2.96 51.97
C GLU A 168 -16.41 -4.04 51.79
N GLY A 169 -15.76 -4.04 50.62
CA GLY A 169 -14.70 -4.99 50.31
C GLY A 169 -13.43 -4.70 51.11
N ARG A 170 -12.85 -5.73 51.75
CA ARG A 170 -11.63 -5.58 52.52
C ARG A 170 -10.41 -5.40 51.62
N THR A 171 -9.53 -4.47 51.96
CA THR A 171 -8.24 -4.28 51.26
C THR A 171 -7.21 -5.36 51.62
N GLU A 172 -7.39 -6.06 52.74
CA GLU A 172 -6.49 -7.13 53.21
C GLU A 172 -7.33 -8.33 53.71
N GLY A 173 -6.73 -9.55 53.60
CA GLY A 173 -7.39 -10.77 54.02
C GLY A 173 -6.79 -12.01 53.39
N PHE A 174 -7.59 -13.09 53.41
CA PHE A 174 -7.21 -14.37 52.81
C PHE A 174 -8.17 -14.73 51.69
N CYS A 175 -7.63 -15.29 50.62
CA CYS A 175 -8.43 -15.79 49.50
C CYS A 175 -9.35 -16.93 49.95
N THR A 176 -10.64 -16.78 49.71
CA THR A 176 -11.62 -17.80 50.11
C THR A 176 -11.52 -19.09 49.31
N LYS A 177 -10.82 -19.07 48.16
CA LYS A 177 -10.65 -20.25 47.29
C LYS A 177 -9.39 -21.06 47.67
N CYS A 178 -8.26 -20.40 47.92
CA CYS A 178 -6.98 -21.10 48.14
C CYS A 178 -6.28 -20.77 49.46
N GLY A 179 -6.85 -19.89 50.30
CA GLY A 179 -6.26 -19.50 51.60
C GLY A 179 -5.05 -18.56 51.52
N HIS A 180 -4.63 -18.17 50.30
CA HIS A 180 -3.50 -17.27 50.12
C HIS A 180 -3.82 -15.87 50.68
N PRO A 181 -2.90 -15.23 51.45
CA PRO A 181 -3.10 -13.87 51.93
C PRO A 181 -3.09 -12.88 50.75
N TYR A 182 -3.88 -11.82 50.86
CA TYR A 182 -3.82 -10.70 49.94
C TYR A 182 -3.81 -9.37 50.69
N SER A 183 -3.05 -8.41 50.17
CA SER A 183 -3.04 -7.03 50.64
C SER A 183 -2.94 -6.07 49.43
N PHE A 184 -3.87 -5.15 49.38
CA PHE A 184 -3.89 -4.03 48.40
C PHE A 184 -3.55 -2.69 49.05
N VAL A 185 -2.92 -2.72 50.25
CA VAL A 185 -2.40 -1.52 50.93
C VAL A 185 -0.95 -1.31 50.49
N PRO A 186 -0.54 -0.07 50.19
CA PRO A 186 0.86 0.22 49.91
C PRO A 186 1.79 -0.25 51.04
N LYS A 187 2.86 -0.95 50.71
CA LYS A 187 3.86 -1.43 51.68
C LYS A 187 4.78 -0.31 52.17
N LEU A 188 5.16 0.64 51.26
CA LEU A 188 6.02 1.76 51.56
C LEU A 188 5.20 3.05 51.75
N LYS A 189 5.66 3.91 52.66
CA LYS A 189 5.08 5.21 52.99
C LYS A 189 6.04 6.32 52.58
N ALA A 190 5.53 7.56 52.43
CA ALA A 190 6.34 8.73 52.24
C ALA A 190 7.36 8.90 53.42
N GLY A 191 8.63 9.10 53.09
CA GLY A 191 9.72 9.21 54.02
C GLY A 191 10.46 7.88 54.33
N ASP A 192 9.93 6.72 53.88
CA ASP A 192 10.66 5.46 53.99
C ASP A 192 11.92 5.48 53.12
N VAL A 193 13.03 4.95 53.63
CA VAL A 193 14.29 4.90 52.89
C VAL A 193 14.58 3.44 52.51
N VAL A 194 14.38 3.12 51.24
CA VAL A 194 14.65 1.81 50.68
C VAL A 194 16.12 1.63 50.39
N HIS A 195 16.69 0.52 50.82
CA HIS A 195 18.12 0.17 50.67
C HIS A 195 19.10 1.26 51.16
N GLY A 196 18.67 2.09 52.13
CA GLY A 196 19.50 3.18 52.64
C GLY A 196 19.78 4.35 51.66
N GLN A 197 19.15 4.34 50.49
CA GLN A 197 19.48 5.26 49.40
C GLN A 197 18.24 5.93 48.82
N TYR A 198 17.13 5.22 48.63
CA TYR A 198 15.98 5.70 47.90
C TYR A 198 14.89 6.16 48.87
N GLU A 199 14.69 7.44 49.00
CA GLU A 199 13.63 8.01 49.84
C GLU A 199 12.31 8.06 49.08
N VAL A 200 11.30 7.37 49.60
CA VAL A 200 9.96 7.28 48.99
C VAL A 200 9.22 8.59 49.18
N VAL A 201 8.66 9.12 48.09
CA VAL A 201 7.81 10.31 48.10
C VAL A 201 6.31 9.94 48.17
N GLY A 202 5.91 8.87 47.54
CA GLY A 202 4.54 8.32 47.57
C GLY A 202 4.22 7.37 46.47
N CYS A 203 2.99 6.90 46.43
CA CYS A 203 2.51 5.97 45.40
C CYS A 203 2.15 6.69 44.11
N LEU A 204 2.57 6.14 42.97
CA LEU A 204 2.17 6.55 41.63
C LEU A 204 1.01 5.73 41.08
N ALA A 205 1.08 4.41 41.24
CA ALA A 205 0.13 3.48 40.67
C ALA A 205 0.17 2.11 41.34
N HIS A 206 -0.81 1.27 41.06
CA HIS A 206 -0.79 -0.15 41.33
C HIS A 206 -0.82 -0.93 40.00
N GLY A 207 0.20 -1.74 39.74
CA GLY A 207 0.34 -2.60 38.56
C GLY A 207 0.06 -4.07 38.85
N GLY A 208 0.22 -4.92 37.83
CA GLY A 208 0.07 -6.37 37.96
C GLY A 208 1.07 -7.03 38.93
N LEU A 209 2.24 -6.44 39.10
CA LEU A 209 3.31 -6.91 39.98
C LEU A 209 3.33 -6.22 41.35
N GLY A 210 2.43 -5.28 41.62
CA GLY A 210 2.36 -4.56 42.87
C GLY A 210 2.34 -3.07 42.74
N TRP A 211 2.66 -2.38 43.85
CA TRP A 211 2.69 -0.92 43.92
C TRP A 211 3.92 -0.33 43.24
N VAL A 212 3.72 0.81 42.63
CA VAL A 212 4.74 1.64 41.97
C VAL A 212 4.87 2.94 42.77
N TYR A 213 6.08 3.25 43.22
CA TYR A 213 6.33 4.42 44.05
C TYR A 213 7.25 5.40 43.35
N LEU A 214 7.01 6.68 43.57
CA LEU A 214 7.97 7.76 43.30
C LEU A 214 8.96 7.83 44.45
N ALA A 215 10.25 7.92 44.16
CA ALA A 215 11.30 8.07 45.13
C ALA A 215 12.40 9.02 44.61
N VAL A 216 13.24 9.43 45.52
CA VAL A 216 14.44 10.26 45.29
C VAL A 216 15.68 9.45 45.61
N ASP A 217 16.58 9.36 44.66
CA ASP A 217 17.88 8.72 44.81
C ASP A 217 18.83 9.74 45.49
N ARG A 218 19.03 9.58 46.80
CA ARG A 218 19.86 10.48 47.63
C ARG A 218 21.36 10.39 47.33
N ALA A 219 21.79 9.26 46.71
CA ALA A 219 23.19 9.05 46.37
C ALA A 219 23.58 9.72 45.06
N VAL A 220 22.59 10.06 44.19
CA VAL A 220 22.82 10.64 42.87
C VAL A 220 22.06 11.98 42.72
N SER A 221 22.51 13.02 43.38
CA SER A 221 22.01 14.41 43.28
C SER A 221 20.48 14.52 43.32
N ASP A 222 19.86 13.82 44.27
CA ASP A 222 18.40 13.82 44.46
C ASP A 222 17.61 13.52 43.18
N ARG A 223 18.11 12.58 42.39
CA ARG A 223 17.49 12.20 41.12
C ARG A 223 16.16 11.48 41.36
N TRP A 224 15.12 11.87 40.57
CA TRP A 224 13.85 11.18 40.56
C TRP A 224 13.96 9.79 40.00
N VAL A 225 13.44 8.80 40.73
CA VAL A 225 13.38 7.38 40.34
C VAL A 225 12.02 6.79 40.65
N VAL A 226 11.71 5.69 40.01
CA VAL A 226 10.53 4.89 40.29
C VAL A 226 10.98 3.58 40.95
N LEU A 227 10.32 3.19 42.03
CA LEU A 227 10.46 1.89 42.66
C LEU A 227 9.23 1.04 42.30
N LYS A 228 9.44 -0.03 41.55
CA LYS A 228 8.37 -0.97 41.18
C LYS A 228 8.56 -2.24 41.99
N GLY A 229 7.58 -2.60 42.84
CA GLY A 229 7.62 -3.81 43.64
C GLY A 229 7.64 -5.06 42.74
N LEU A 230 8.45 -6.03 43.10
CA LEU A 230 8.39 -7.39 42.56
C LEU A 230 7.31 -8.17 43.30
N LEU A 231 6.70 -9.17 42.63
CA LEU A 231 5.74 -10.07 43.31
C LEU A 231 6.39 -10.74 44.51
N ASP A 232 5.75 -10.62 45.66
CA ASP A 232 6.09 -11.38 46.86
C ASP A 232 5.72 -12.85 46.66
N THR A 233 6.73 -13.68 46.41
CA THR A 233 6.55 -15.13 46.26
C THR A 233 6.55 -15.85 47.66
N GLY A 234 6.86 -15.11 48.73
CA GLY A 234 7.03 -15.66 50.05
C GLY A 234 8.27 -16.56 50.22
N ASP A 235 9.06 -16.68 49.17
CA ASP A 235 10.28 -17.47 49.10
C ASP A 235 11.46 -16.58 48.71
N GLN A 236 12.42 -16.45 49.65
CA GLN A 236 13.61 -15.59 49.48
C GLN A 236 14.54 -16.09 48.37
N ASP A 237 14.67 -17.43 48.23
CA ASP A 237 15.54 -18.00 47.20
C ASP A 237 14.92 -17.80 45.82
N ALA A 238 13.58 -17.94 45.69
CA ALA A 238 12.88 -17.65 44.46
C ALA A 238 12.96 -16.14 44.08
N MET A 239 12.93 -15.24 45.08
CA MET A 239 13.12 -13.82 44.86
C MET A 239 14.53 -13.47 44.37
N ALA A 240 15.55 -14.03 45.01
CA ALA A 240 16.95 -13.82 44.61
C ALA A 240 17.23 -14.39 43.23
N ALA A 241 16.63 -15.52 42.87
CA ALA A 241 16.70 -16.09 41.54
C ALA A 241 16.03 -15.19 40.51
N ALA A 242 14.80 -14.68 40.76
CA ALA A 242 14.08 -13.78 39.91
C ALA A 242 14.80 -12.45 39.69
N ILE A 243 15.48 -11.91 40.70
CA ILE A 243 16.34 -10.72 40.59
C ILE A 243 17.57 -11.02 39.72
N SER A 244 18.23 -12.16 39.99
CA SER A 244 19.42 -12.57 39.22
C SER A 244 19.13 -12.75 37.73
N GLU A 245 18.00 -13.41 37.45
CA GLU A 245 17.52 -13.65 36.09
C GLU A 245 17.25 -12.33 35.31
N ARG A 246 16.79 -11.28 36.02
CA ARG A 246 16.42 -10.00 35.40
C ARG A 246 17.55 -8.95 35.42
N ARG A 247 18.71 -9.23 35.95
CA ARG A 247 19.83 -8.28 35.97
C ARG A 247 20.27 -7.78 34.59
N PHE A 248 20.11 -8.62 33.55
CA PHE A 248 20.42 -8.26 32.17
C PHE A 248 19.58 -7.04 31.69
N LEU A 249 18.42 -6.78 32.30
CA LEU A 249 17.60 -5.62 31.95
C LEU A 249 18.27 -4.28 32.28
N ALA A 250 19.21 -4.24 33.23
CA ALA A 250 19.98 -3.06 33.55
C ALA A 250 21.06 -2.71 32.52
N GLU A 251 21.38 -3.64 31.62
CA GLU A 251 22.33 -3.43 30.52
C GLU A 251 21.67 -2.80 29.27
N ILE A 252 20.33 -2.68 29.29
CA ILE A 252 19.59 -2.14 28.15
C ILE A 252 19.63 -0.61 28.19
N GLU A 253 20.28 -0.01 27.21
CA GLU A 253 20.30 1.44 27.00
C GLU A 253 19.75 1.79 25.64
N HIS A 254 18.58 2.44 25.60
CA HIS A 254 17.95 2.94 24.39
C HIS A 254 17.07 4.15 24.71
N ALA A 255 17.01 5.12 23.80
CA ALA A 255 16.24 6.34 23.99
C ALA A 255 14.75 6.09 24.25
N ASN A 256 14.18 5.09 23.59
CA ASN A 256 12.77 4.74 23.64
C ASN A 256 12.46 3.61 24.65
N ILE A 257 13.40 3.24 25.53
CA ILE A 257 13.18 2.24 26.58
C ILE A 257 13.50 2.87 27.93
N VAL A 258 12.69 2.59 28.95
CA VAL A 258 12.94 3.04 30.31
C VAL A 258 14.24 2.41 30.85
N ARG A 259 15.10 3.24 31.40
CA ARG A 259 16.36 2.76 31.96
C ARG A 259 16.14 2.16 33.33
N ILE A 260 16.63 0.95 33.55
CA ILE A 260 16.70 0.29 34.86
C ILE A 260 18.05 0.61 35.49
N TYR A 261 18.01 1.14 36.68
CA TYR A 261 19.23 1.55 37.39
C TYR A 261 19.75 0.50 38.36
N ASN A 262 18.81 -0.19 39.05
CA ASN A 262 19.19 -1.15 40.10
C ASN A 262 18.05 -2.13 40.44
N PHE A 263 18.40 -3.19 41.11
CA PHE A 263 17.48 -4.12 41.76
C PHE A 263 17.87 -4.13 43.23
N VAL A 264 16.93 -3.80 44.13
CA VAL A 264 17.19 -3.66 45.56
C VAL A 264 16.20 -4.42 46.41
N GLU A 265 16.65 -4.85 47.57
CA GLU A 265 15.80 -5.48 48.57
C GLU A 265 15.57 -4.55 49.74
N HIS A 266 14.40 -4.61 50.35
CA HIS A 266 14.03 -3.84 51.52
C HIS A 266 13.23 -4.69 52.50
N LEU A 267 13.62 -4.63 53.79
CA LEU A 267 12.92 -5.34 54.84
C LEU A 267 11.63 -4.59 55.21
N ASP A 268 10.47 -5.19 54.98
CA ASP A 268 9.21 -4.67 55.53
C ASP A 268 9.18 -4.98 57.01
N GLN A 269 9.39 -3.95 57.83
CA GLN A 269 9.42 -4.08 59.28
C GLN A 269 8.07 -4.53 59.90
N ARG A 270 6.98 -4.40 59.19
CA ARG A 270 5.65 -4.79 59.65
C ARG A 270 5.40 -6.31 59.50
N THR A 271 5.86 -6.88 58.41
CA THR A 271 5.66 -8.28 58.07
C THR A 271 6.89 -9.16 58.36
N GLY A 272 8.06 -8.52 58.45
CA GLY A 272 9.37 -9.19 58.54
C GLY A 272 9.80 -9.83 57.21
N SER A 273 9.08 -9.57 56.13
CA SER A 273 9.42 -10.05 54.76
C SER A 273 10.45 -9.14 54.09
N LEU A 274 11.30 -9.76 53.28
CA LEU A 274 12.24 -9.05 52.41
C LEU A 274 11.57 -8.85 51.06
N ASP A 275 11.27 -7.61 50.72
CA ASP A 275 10.60 -7.26 49.46
C ASP A 275 11.61 -6.74 48.43
N GLY A 276 11.51 -7.24 47.20
CA GLY A 276 12.33 -6.78 46.06
C GLY A 276 11.72 -5.61 45.31
N TYR A 277 12.58 -4.66 44.90
CA TYR A 277 12.16 -3.50 44.08
C TYR A 277 13.08 -3.31 42.88
N ILE A 278 12.47 -3.01 41.72
CA ILE A 278 13.19 -2.51 40.54
C ILE A 278 13.27 -1.00 40.64
N VAL A 279 14.50 -0.46 40.62
CA VAL A 279 14.76 1.00 40.57
C VAL A 279 14.95 1.41 39.12
N MET A 280 14.09 2.28 38.62
CA MET A 280 14.12 2.69 37.23
C MET A 280 13.96 4.21 37.04
N GLU A 281 14.21 4.68 35.83
CA GLU A 281 14.02 6.04 35.43
C GLU A 281 12.58 6.51 35.69
N TYR A 282 12.42 7.72 36.25
CA TYR A 282 11.11 8.37 36.23
C TYR A 282 10.86 8.97 34.85
N VAL A 283 9.86 8.44 34.17
CA VAL A 283 9.40 8.91 32.85
C VAL A 283 8.19 9.83 33.08
N GLY A 284 8.41 11.14 32.99
CA GLY A 284 7.31 12.12 33.04
C GLY A 284 6.65 12.26 31.68
N GLY A 285 5.33 12.24 31.65
CA GLY A 285 4.55 12.34 30.41
C GLY A 285 3.15 11.78 30.56
N LYS A 286 2.53 11.42 29.44
CA LYS A 286 1.23 10.72 29.38
C LYS A 286 1.36 9.39 28.66
N SER A 287 0.71 8.35 29.16
CA SER A 287 0.59 7.08 28.42
C SER A 287 -0.23 7.28 27.14
N LEU A 288 0.01 6.44 26.13
CA LEU A 288 -0.79 6.46 24.89
C LEU A 288 -2.28 6.25 25.19
N LYS A 289 -2.59 5.50 26.25
CA LYS A 289 -3.96 5.32 26.74
C LYS A 289 -4.57 6.62 27.27
N GLU A 290 -3.86 7.38 28.08
CA GLU A 290 -4.32 8.67 28.59
C GLU A 290 -4.51 9.65 27.42
N ILE A 291 -3.55 9.74 26.51
CA ILE A 291 -3.64 10.57 25.31
C ILE A 291 -4.89 10.22 24.49
N ALA A 292 -5.13 8.93 24.25
CA ALA A 292 -6.28 8.47 23.49
C ALA A 292 -7.61 8.69 24.23
N ASN A 293 -7.61 8.57 25.57
CA ASN A 293 -8.79 8.77 26.38
C ASN A 293 -9.13 10.25 26.64
N ASP A 294 -8.14 11.13 26.62
CA ASP A 294 -8.33 12.58 26.74
C ASP A 294 -8.98 13.18 25.48
N ARG A 295 -8.85 12.51 24.34
CA ARG A 295 -9.44 12.94 23.07
C ARG A 295 -10.94 12.66 23.04
N ARG A 296 -11.73 13.74 22.91
CA ARG A 296 -13.19 13.68 22.86
C ARG A 296 -13.74 14.51 21.73
N THR A 297 -14.76 14.00 21.05
CA THR A 297 -15.59 14.79 20.15
C THR A 297 -16.41 15.80 20.95
N PRO A 298 -16.96 16.85 20.32
CA PRO A 298 -17.88 17.80 20.99
C PRO A 298 -19.10 17.12 21.65
N GLN A 299 -19.45 15.93 21.19
CA GLN A 299 -20.54 15.12 21.73
C GLN A 299 -20.09 14.19 22.88
N GLY A 300 -18.82 14.31 23.34
CA GLY A 300 -18.26 13.51 24.44
C GLY A 300 -17.86 12.08 24.07
N LYS A 301 -18.01 11.67 22.79
CA LYS A 301 -17.54 10.37 22.32
C LYS A 301 -16.03 10.36 22.19
N ARG A 302 -15.44 9.17 22.19
CA ARG A 302 -14.00 8.99 21.91
C ARG A 302 -13.69 9.54 20.50
N ASP A 303 -12.60 10.31 20.41
CA ASP A 303 -12.03 10.79 19.16
C ASP A 303 -10.71 10.02 18.92
N PRO A 304 -10.68 9.04 17.99
CA PRO A 304 -9.45 8.28 17.71
C PRO A 304 -8.28 9.18 17.32
N LEU A 305 -7.06 8.68 17.52
CA LEU A 305 -5.87 9.41 17.09
C LEU A 305 -5.80 9.50 15.56
N PRO A 306 -5.28 10.61 15.03
CA PRO A 306 -4.89 10.69 13.64
C PRO A 306 -3.90 9.58 13.27
N VAL A 307 -4.06 9.01 12.07
CA VAL A 307 -3.24 7.85 11.63
C VAL A 307 -1.76 8.20 11.61
N GLU A 308 -1.41 9.42 11.18
CA GLU A 308 -0.03 9.90 11.13
C GLU A 308 0.61 9.96 12.52
N GLN A 309 -0.16 10.33 13.55
CA GLN A 309 0.32 10.35 14.93
C GLN A 309 0.52 8.93 15.46
N ALA A 310 -0.43 8.03 15.20
CA ALA A 310 -0.32 6.62 15.60
C ALA A 310 0.86 5.93 14.89
N CYS A 311 1.07 6.18 13.59
CA CYS A 311 2.22 5.69 12.86
C CYS A 311 3.55 6.17 13.46
N ALA A 312 3.62 7.44 13.87
CA ALA A 312 4.81 7.98 14.53
C ALA A 312 5.15 7.22 15.82
N TYR A 313 4.15 6.92 16.65
CA TYR A 313 4.36 6.11 17.85
C TYR A 313 4.76 4.67 17.51
N GLY A 314 4.14 4.08 16.48
CA GLY A 314 4.47 2.74 16.03
C GLY A 314 5.92 2.61 15.56
N ILE A 315 6.43 3.60 14.83
CA ILE A 315 7.82 3.61 14.34
C ILE A 315 8.80 3.62 15.52
N GLU A 316 8.61 4.49 16.52
CA GLU A 316 9.48 4.52 17.69
C GLU A 316 9.39 3.28 18.57
N ALA A 317 8.18 2.72 18.70
CA ALA A 317 8.00 1.43 19.37
C ALA A 317 8.77 0.32 18.65
N LEU A 318 8.73 0.28 17.32
CA LEU A 318 9.46 -0.69 16.51
C LEU A 318 10.98 -0.51 16.60
N GLU A 319 11.49 0.72 16.73
CA GLU A 319 12.92 0.98 16.99
C GLU A 319 13.34 0.39 18.35
N ALA A 320 12.52 0.59 19.39
CA ALA A 320 12.76 0.01 20.71
C ALA A 320 12.72 -1.53 20.68
N LEU A 321 11.70 -2.12 20.03
CA LEU A 321 11.58 -3.57 19.90
C LEU A 321 12.74 -4.17 19.09
N GLY A 322 13.12 -3.52 17.98
CA GLY A 322 14.27 -3.93 17.18
C GLY A 322 15.58 -3.95 17.96
N HIS A 323 15.77 -2.97 18.87
CA HIS A 323 16.91 -2.94 19.77
C HIS A 323 16.90 -4.13 20.75
N LEU A 324 15.75 -4.50 21.32
CA LEU A 324 15.61 -5.70 22.16
C LEU A 324 15.86 -6.99 21.35
N HIS A 325 15.25 -7.10 20.18
CA HIS A 325 15.40 -8.27 19.31
C HIS A 325 16.86 -8.51 18.92
N SER A 326 17.63 -7.44 18.67
CA SER A 326 19.06 -7.54 18.36
C SER A 326 19.90 -8.08 19.52
N ARG A 327 19.37 -8.07 20.74
CA ARG A 327 19.96 -8.62 21.97
C ARG A 327 19.37 -9.96 22.40
N ASN A 328 18.65 -10.62 21.52
CA ASN A 328 17.97 -11.87 21.81
C ASN A 328 16.88 -11.75 22.91
N LEU A 329 16.20 -10.62 22.96
CA LEU A 329 15.14 -10.32 23.93
C LEU A 329 13.81 -10.05 23.24
N LEU A 330 12.72 -10.49 23.88
CA LEU A 330 11.34 -10.22 23.49
C LEU A 330 10.68 -9.31 24.54
N TYR A 331 9.87 -8.37 24.10
CA TYR A 331 9.14 -7.45 24.99
C TYR A 331 7.84 -8.06 25.55
N CYS A 332 7.11 -8.81 24.74
CA CYS A 332 5.90 -9.60 25.03
C CYS A 332 4.62 -8.84 25.37
N ASP A 333 4.66 -7.63 25.93
CA ASP A 333 3.47 -6.90 26.42
C ASP A 333 3.41 -5.44 25.95
N PHE A 334 3.64 -5.19 24.65
CA PHE A 334 3.48 -3.86 24.09
C PHE A 334 1.99 -3.51 23.94
N LYS A 335 1.58 -2.41 24.57
CA LYS A 335 0.21 -1.87 24.54
C LYS A 335 0.17 -0.41 24.92
N VAL A 336 -0.99 0.22 24.76
CA VAL A 336 -1.20 1.65 25.04
C VAL A 336 -0.90 2.07 26.49
N ASP A 337 -0.95 1.13 27.44
CA ASP A 337 -0.63 1.39 28.86
C ASP A 337 0.89 1.44 29.11
N ASN A 338 1.67 0.69 28.33
CA ASN A 338 3.10 0.46 28.56
C ASN A 338 4.01 1.39 27.75
N ALA A 339 3.44 2.39 27.08
CA ALA A 339 4.17 3.38 26.31
C ALA A 339 3.76 4.80 26.77
N ILE A 340 4.73 5.61 27.13
CA ILE A 340 4.56 7.00 27.57
C ILE A 340 5.16 7.94 26.52
N GLN A 341 4.39 8.93 26.07
CA GLN A 341 4.92 10.06 25.35
C GLN A 341 5.47 11.06 26.37
N THR A 342 6.74 11.35 26.27
CA THR A 342 7.39 12.51 26.90
C THR A 342 7.48 13.61 25.85
N GLU A 343 7.71 14.85 26.20
CA GLU A 343 7.86 15.98 25.28
C GLU A 343 7.74 15.66 23.78
N ASP A 344 8.74 15.05 23.18
CA ASP A 344 8.84 14.69 21.76
C ASP A 344 9.32 13.25 21.50
N GLN A 345 9.29 12.37 22.50
CA GLN A 345 9.75 10.98 22.41
C GLN A 345 8.71 10.01 22.99
N LEU A 346 8.72 8.80 22.50
CA LEU A 346 7.98 7.67 23.09
C LEU A 346 8.95 6.81 23.91
N LYS A 347 8.53 6.40 25.12
CA LYS A 347 9.29 5.45 25.95
C LYS A 347 8.44 4.26 26.36
N LEU A 348 8.99 3.07 26.19
CA LEU A 348 8.44 1.83 26.75
C LEU A 348 8.81 1.78 28.24
N ILE A 349 7.81 1.57 29.11
CA ILE A 349 8.00 1.77 30.57
C ILE A 349 7.91 0.48 31.38
N ASP A 350 7.33 -0.57 30.87
CA ASP A 350 7.14 -1.83 31.60
C ASP A 350 7.96 -2.98 31.01
N MET A 351 9.08 -3.27 31.68
CA MET A 351 9.99 -4.37 31.32
C MET A 351 9.66 -5.69 32.04
N GLY A 352 8.50 -5.75 32.71
CA GLY A 352 8.15 -6.91 33.58
C GLY A 352 7.87 -8.20 32.81
N ALA A 353 7.52 -8.09 31.53
CA ALA A 353 7.25 -9.24 30.64
C ALA A 353 8.43 -9.56 29.71
N VAL A 354 9.51 -8.76 29.76
CA VAL A 354 10.69 -8.98 28.90
C VAL A 354 11.37 -10.29 29.26
N ARG A 355 11.70 -11.08 28.24
CA ARG A 355 12.36 -12.38 28.39
C ARG A 355 13.38 -12.60 27.27
N ARG A 356 14.25 -13.58 27.48
CA ARG A 356 15.17 -14.04 26.44
C ARG A 356 14.41 -14.88 25.40
N MET A 357 14.86 -14.87 24.17
CA MET A 357 14.25 -15.69 23.11
C MET A 357 14.48 -17.20 23.30
N ASP A 358 15.53 -17.55 24.02
CA ASP A 358 15.90 -18.92 24.36
C ASP A 358 15.35 -19.39 25.72
N ASP A 359 14.47 -18.61 26.36
CA ASP A 359 13.84 -18.97 27.63
C ASP A 359 12.53 -19.72 27.37
N ASP A 360 12.56 -21.04 27.56
CA ASP A 360 11.38 -21.90 27.43
C ASP A 360 10.71 -22.22 28.77
N GLU A 361 11.31 -21.80 29.89
CA GLU A 361 10.89 -22.23 31.25
C GLU A 361 10.03 -21.17 31.95
N SER A 362 10.30 -19.89 31.75
CA SER A 362 9.60 -18.82 32.44
C SER A 362 8.15 -18.70 32.02
N ALA A 363 7.28 -18.24 32.93
CA ALA A 363 5.89 -17.96 32.63
C ALA A 363 5.75 -16.88 31.55
N ILE A 364 4.83 -17.10 30.62
CA ILE A 364 4.55 -16.17 29.53
C ILE A 364 3.50 -15.17 30.01
N TYR A 365 3.86 -13.90 30.05
CA TYR A 365 2.98 -12.80 30.38
C TYR A 365 2.50 -12.12 29.10
N GLY A 366 1.24 -11.73 29.06
CA GLY A 366 0.66 -11.00 27.94
C GLY A 366 -0.72 -10.43 28.26
N THR A 367 -1.25 -9.64 27.35
CA THR A 367 -2.52 -8.95 27.52
C THR A 367 -3.51 -9.41 26.45
N VAL A 368 -4.68 -9.89 26.89
CA VAL A 368 -5.76 -10.33 25.98
C VAL A 368 -6.11 -9.21 24.99
N GLY A 369 -6.24 -9.57 23.70
CA GLY A 369 -6.54 -8.64 22.63
C GLY A 369 -5.35 -7.92 22.01
N TYR A 370 -4.17 -8.01 22.64
CA TYR A 370 -2.90 -7.53 22.08
C TYR A 370 -1.97 -8.67 21.67
N GLN A 371 -2.05 -9.80 22.33
CA GLN A 371 -1.16 -10.94 22.14
C GLN A 371 -1.53 -11.76 20.90
N GLY A 372 -0.51 -12.28 20.19
CA GLY A 372 -0.71 -13.18 19.07
C GLY A 372 -1.37 -14.50 19.49
N PRO A 373 -2.30 -15.05 18.67
CA PRO A 373 -3.06 -16.24 19.02
C PRO A 373 -2.19 -17.49 19.22
N GLU A 374 -1.02 -17.53 18.58
CA GLU A 374 -0.06 -18.64 18.66
C GLU A 374 0.71 -18.70 19.98
N VAL A 375 0.80 -17.60 20.71
CA VAL A 375 1.72 -17.47 21.87
C VAL A 375 1.41 -18.48 22.98
N ALA A 376 0.14 -18.80 23.18
CA ALA A 376 -0.26 -19.78 24.18
C ALA A 376 0.20 -21.22 23.87
N GLU A 377 0.37 -21.55 22.58
CA GLU A 377 0.71 -22.90 22.11
C GLU A 377 2.19 -23.05 21.76
N VAL A 378 2.77 -22.03 21.10
CA VAL A 378 4.13 -22.10 20.54
C VAL A 378 5.13 -21.25 21.34
N GLY A 379 4.65 -20.30 22.14
CA GLY A 379 5.47 -19.35 22.87
C GLY A 379 5.64 -18.01 22.14
N PRO A 380 6.22 -17.01 22.81
CA PRO A 380 6.45 -15.70 22.23
C PRO A 380 7.60 -15.70 21.23
N SER A 381 7.53 -14.80 20.26
CA SER A 381 8.51 -14.65 19.19
C SER A 381 8.62 -13.20 18.75
N VAL A 382 9.58 -12.87 17.88
CA VAL A 382 9.64 -11.56 17.20
C VAL A 382 8.30 -11.25 16.53
N ALA A 383 7.72 -12.22 15.83
CA ALA A 383 6.45 -12.04 15.14
C ALA A 383 5.28 -11.75 16.11
N SER A 384 5.30 -12.29 17.33
CA SER A 384 4.28 -11.97 18.33
C SER A 384 4.44 -10.55 18.91
N ASP A 385 5.67 -10.06 19.07
CA ASP A 385 5.90 -8.66 19.45
C ASP A 385 5.38 -7.69 18.37
N LEU A 386 5.63 -8.00 17.10
CA LEU A 386 5.14 -7.18 15.97
C LEU A 386 3.60 -7.19 15.86
N TYR A 387 2.98 -8.32 16.22
CA TYR A 387 1.52 -8.41 16.32
C TYR A 387 0.97 -7.42 17.36
N THR A 388 1.62 -7.29 18.53
CA THR A 388 1.18 -6.34 19.57
C THR A 388 1.21 -4.89 19.07
N VAL A 389 2.21 -4.54 18.24
CA VAL A 389 2.29 -3.20 17.61
C VAL A 389 1.10 -2.99 16.66
N GLY A 390 0.81 -3.95 15.79
CA GLY A 390 -0.35 -3.90 14.89
C GLY A 390 -1.66 -3.69 15.64
N ARG A 391 -1.86 -4.45 16.72
CA ARG A 391 -3.07 -4.31 17.58
C ARG A 391 -3.12 -2.95 18.27
N THR A 392 -2.00 -2.45 18.75
CA THR A 392 -1.92 -1.12 19.39
C THR A 392 -2.27 -0.01 18.40
N LEU A 393 -1.74 -0.06 17.16
CA LEU A 393 -2.08 0.89 16.12
C LEU A 393 -3.60 0.85 15.80
N ALA A 394 -4.19 -0.33 15.71
CA ALA A 394 -5.63 -0.47 15.51
C ALA A 394 -6.44 0.17 16.66
N VAL A 395 -6.07 -0.12 17.91
CA VAL A 395 -6.73 0.45 19.10
C VAL A 395 -6.63 1.97 19.13
N LEU A 396 -5.56 2.56 18.64
CA LEU A 396 -5.36 4.01 18.65
C LEU A 396 -6.16 4.73 17.54
N THR A 397 -6.31 4.12 16.35
CA THR A 397 -6.75 4.82 15.13
C THR A 397 -8.25 4.74 14.84
N PHE A 398 -8.97 3.84 15.48
CA PHE A 398 -10.44 3.80 15.38
C PHE A 398 -11.07 3.29 16.68
N ASP A 399 -12.39 3.37 16.78
CA ASP A 399 -13.13 2.85 17.94
C ASP A 399 -13.20 1.32 17.88
N PHE A 400 -12.07 0.69 18.24
CA PHE A 400 -11.89 -0.75 18.19
C PHE A 400 -12.47 -1.42 19.43
N GLN A 401 -13.79 -1.45 19.53
CA GLN A 401 -14.46 -2.18 20.59
C GLN A 401 -14.49 -3.68 20.27
N GLY A 402 -14.51 -4.50 21.31
CA GLY A 402 -14.50 -5.96 21.16
C GLY A 402 -13.15 -6.58 20.79
N TYR A 403 -12.07 -5.80 20.80
CA TYR A 403 -10.73 -6.33 20.51
C TYR A 403 -10.22 -7.36 21.53
N THR A 404 -10.84 -7.42 22.72
CA THR A 404 -10.54 -8.42 23.75
C THR A 404 -11.48 -9.61 23.74
N THR A 405 -12.53 -9.60 22.91
CA THR A 405 -13.58 -10.61 22.85
C THR A 405 -13.82 -11.11 21.42
N VAL A 406 -14.68 -10.43 20.65
CA VAL A 406 -15.07 -10.86 19.28
C VAL A 406 -13.94 -10.79 18.29
N PHE A 407 -13.09 -9.76 18.40
CA PHE A 407 -11.95 -9.50 17.52
C PHE A 407 -10.62 -9.77 18.20
N VAL A 408 -10.55 -10.77 19.08
CA VAL A 408 -9.33 -11.09 19.85
C VAL A 408 -8.16 -11.45 18.92
N ASP A 409 -8.43 -12.04 17.78
CA ASP A 409 -7.48 -12.52 16.76
C ASP A 409 -7.73 -11.98 15.35
N SER A 410 -8.60 -11.00 15.21
CA SER A 410 -9.01 -10.47 13.90
C SER A 410 -9.20 -8.95 13.91
N LEU A 411 -9.35 -8.36 12.73
CA LEU A 411 -9.75 -6.98 12.52
C LEU A 411 -11.18 -6.93 11.99
N PRO A 412 -11.94 -5.85 12.27
CA PRO A 412 -13.26 -5.66 11.70
C PRO A 412 -13.19 -5.44 10.19
N ASP A 413 -14.35 -5.60 9.51
CA ASP A 413 -14.46 -5.40 8.08
C ASP A 413 -14.07 -3.96 7.68
N PRO A 414 -13.15 -3.80 6.72
CA PRO A 414 -12.65 -2.50 6.32
C PRO A 414 -13.71 -1.58 5.73
N ASP A 415 -14.75 -2.12 5.10
CA ASP A 415 -15.82 -1.31 4.53
C ASP A 415 -16.60 -0.52 5.61
N ASN A 416 -16.53 -0.96 6.87
CA ASN A 416 -17.17 -0.32 8.01
C ASN A 416 -16.28 0.66 8.77
N ILE A 417 -15.00 0.72 8.47
CA ILE A 417 -14.01 1.54 9.16
C ILE A 417 -13.52 2.65 8.24
N GLU A 418 -13.87 3.88 8.54
CA GLU A 418 -13.53 5.03 7.70
C GLU A 418 -12.03 5.15 7.43
N VAL A 419 -11.21 4.96 8.45
CA VAL A 419 -9.74 5.04 8.35
C VAL A 419 -9.16 3.98 7.41
N PHE A 420 -9.79 2.82 7.30
CA PHE A 420 -9.38 1.76 6.39
C PHE A 420 -9.78 2.04 4.95
N ARG A 421 -10.94 2.68 4.76
CA ARG A 421 -11.39 3.13 3.44
C ARG A 421 -10.54 4.28 2.91
N GLN A 422 -10.08 5.16 3.80
CA GLN A 422 -9.28 6.33 3.45
C GLN A 422 -7.81 5.97 3.19
N TYR A 423 -7.26 5.02 3.96
CA TYR A 423 -5.85 4.65 3.92
C TYR A 423 -5.69 3.13 3.75
N GLU A 424 -5.86 2.65 2.51
CA GLU A 424 -5.78 1.22 2.20
C GLU A 424 -4.43 0.62 2.59
N SER A 425 -3.31 1.33 2.35
CA SER A 425 -1.97 0.87 2.75
C SER A 425 -1.84 0.67 4.24
N PHE A 426 -2.46 1.52 5.06
CA PHE A 426 -2.49 1.35 6.51
C PHE A 426 -3.27 0.10 6.93
N TYR A 427 -4.43 -0.13 6.32
CA TYR A 427 -5.20 -1.34 6.58
C TYR A 427 -4.42 -2.61 6.21
N ARG A 428 -3.78 -2.65 5.02
CA ARG A 428 -2.96 -3.80 4.57
C ARG A 428 -1.79 -4.05 5.52
N LEU A 429 -1.15 -2.99 6.02
CA LEU A 429 -0.10 -3.11 7.03
C LEU A 429 -0.62 -3.76 8.31
N LEU A 430 -1.79 -3.34 8.81
CA LEU A 430 -2.40 -3.94 9.99
C LEU A 430 -2.79 -5.40 9.75
N VAL A 431 -3.35 -5.74 8.59
CA VAL A 431 -3.70 -7.12 8.22
C VAL A 431 -2.46 -8.01 8.24
N ARG A 432 -1.34 -7.56 7.65
CA ARG A 432 -0.10 -8.33 7.67
C ARG A 432 0.48 -8.43 9.08
N ALA A 433 0.52 -7.34 9.85
CA ALA A 433 1.04 -7.33 11.21
C ALA A 433 0.24 -8.22 12.17
N THR A 434 -1.07 -8.36 11.93
CA THR A 434 -1.99 -9.13 12.77
C THR A 434 -2.47 -10.42 12.11
N ASP A 435 -1.71 -10.98 11.16
CA ASP A 435 -2.03 -12.29 10.58
C ASP A 435 -2.00 -13.37 11.67
N PRO A 436 -2.99 -14.26 11.74
CA PRO A 436 -2.98 -15.38 12.67
C PRO A 436 -1.75 -16.29 12.54
N ASP A 437 -1.23 -16.45 11.31
CA ASP A 437 -0.01 -17.20 11.05
C ASP A 437 1.23 -16.29 11.23
N PRO A 438 2.08 -16.54 12.25
CA PRO A 438 3.27 -15.72 12.48
C PRO A 438 4.26 -15.70 11.32
N ALA A 439 4.30 -16.76 10.49
CA ALA A 439 5.17 -16.83 9.31
C ALA A 439 4.76 -15.85 8.20
N ARG A 440 3.54 -15.33 8.24
CA ARG A 440 3.02 -14.36 7.26
C ARG A 440 3.18 -12.90 7.70
N ARG A 441 3.55 -12.67 8.96
CA ARG A 441 3.79 -11.33 9.49
C ARG A 441 5.12 -10.76 8.98
N PHE A 442 5.47 -9.59 9.46
CA PHE A 442 6.79 -9.01 9.21
C PHE A 442 7.88 -9.86 9.86
N ALA A 443 9.02 -10.00 9.18
CA ALA A 443 10.11 -10.82 9.67
C ALA A 443 10.94 -10.13 10.77
N SER A 444 10.90 -8.78 10.80
CA SER A 444 11.65 -8.00 11.77
C SER A 444 10.95 -6.67 12.10
N ALA A 445 11.30 -6.09 13.25
CA ALA A 445 10.85 -4.75 13.63
C ALA A 445 11.31 -3.70 12.62
N GLN A 446 12.49 -3.84 12.04
CA GLN A 446 13.02 -2.94 11.02
C GLN A 446 12.16 -2.98 9.76
N GLU A 447 11.86 -4.17 9.24
CA GLU A 447 10.98 -4.31 8.06
C GLU A 447 9.62 -3.65 8.28
N MET A 448 8.99 -3.92 9.43
CA MET A 448 7.71 -3.31 9.76
C MET A 448 7.82 -1.78 9.89
N ALA A 449 8.89 -1.26 10.48
CA ALA A 449 9.13 0.19 10.63
C ALA A 449 9.34 0.87 9.27
N GLU A 450 10.06 0.24 8.34
CA GLU A 450 10.23 0.74 6.97
C GLU A 450 8.90 0.82 6.24
N GLN A 451 8.09 -0.24 6.30
CA GLN A 451 6.76 -0.26 5.68
C GLN A 451 5.80 0.75 6.35
N LEU A 452 5.81 0.85 7.67
CA LEU A 452 5.01 1.85 8.40
C LEU A 452 5.44 3.28 8.06
N THR A 453 6.73 3.52 7.87
CA THR A 453 7.26 4.82 7.43
C THR A 453 6.79 5.16 6.01
N GLY A 454 6.74 4.19 5.11
CA GLY A 454 6.19 4.35 3.76
C GLY A 454 4.69 4.72 3.80
N VAL A 455 3.92 4.00 4.62
CA VAL A 455 2.50 4.31 4.88
C VAL A 455 2.33 5.71 5.48
N LEU A 456 3.18 6.09 6.45
CA LEU A 456 3.13 7.44 7.04
C LEU A 456 3.36 8.53 5.99
N ARG A 457 4.31 8.35 5.08
CA ARG A 457 4.56 9.30 3.97
C ARG A 457 3.35 9.46 3.08
N GLU A 458 2.69 8.35 2.74
CA GLU A 458 1.45 8.33 1.97
C GLU A 458 0.35 9.11 2.68
N VAL A 459 0.07 8.79 3.94
CA VAL A 459 -0.95 9.47 4.76
C VAL A 459 -0.70 10.97 4.82
N VAL A 460 0.53 11.39 5.14
CA VAL A 460 0.89 12.81 5.24
C VAL A 460 0.82 13.51 3.89
N SER A 461 1.17 12.84 2.80
CA SER A 461 1.06 13.40 1.45
C SER A 461 -0.40 13.63 1.06
N LEU A 462 -1.28 12.67 1.33
CA LEU A 462 -2.71 12.79 1.08
C LEU A 462 -3.37 13.92 1.89
N GLN A 463 -2.98 14.08 3.14
CA GLN A 463 -3.52 15.11 4.04
C GLN A 463 -3.02 16.51 3.69
N SER A 464 -1.71 16.63 3.44
CA SER A 464 -1.06 17.94 3.25
C SER A 464 -1.06 18.42 1.79
N GLY A 465 -1.32 17.53 0.82
CA GLY A 465 -1.13 17.79 -0.60
C GLY A 465 0.34 18.00 -1.00
N ARG A 466 1.29 17.67 -0.12
CA ARG A 466 2.73 17.80 -0.36
C ARG A 466 3.37 16.44 -0.43
N ALA A 467 4.03 16.15 -1.53
CA ALA A 467 4.76 14.91 -1.73
C ALA A 467 5.84 14.68 -0.65
N ARG A 468 6.06 13.42 -0.34
CA ARG A 468 7.06 12.94 0.64
C ARG A 468 7.90 11.81 0.04
N PRO A 469 8.68 12.08 -1.01
CA PRO A 469 9.45 11.06 -1.70
C PRO A 469 10.46 10.38 -0.78
N ALA A 470 10.77 9.13 -1.10
CA ALA A 470 11.83 8.36 -0.46
C ALA A 470 12.42 7.34 -1.41
N LEU A 471 13.69 7.03 -1.19
CA LEU A 471 14.30 5.90 -1.87
C LEU A 471 13.73 4.60 -1.29
N SER A 472 13.34 3.68 -2.17
CA SER A 472 12.94 2.34 -1.77
C SER A 472 14.18 1.51 -1.41
N THR A 473 14.07 0.68 -0.37
CA THR A 473 15.10 -0.31 -0.02
C THR A 473 14.93 -1.61 -0.81
N LEU A 474 13.78 -1.81 -1.44
CA LEU A 474 13.39 -3.04 -2.14
C LEU A 474 13.49 -2.92 -3.66
N PHE A 475 13.18 -1.74 -4.19
CA PHE A 475 13.14 -1.50 -5.63
C PHE A 475 14.09 -0.39 -6.06
N GLY A 476 14.67 -0.55 -7.22
CA GLY A 476 15.38 0.52 -7.90
C GLY A 476 14.46 1.66 -8.32
N PRO A 477 15.01 2.79 -8.77
CA PRO A 477 14.23 3.89 -9.30
C PRO A 477 13.54 3.50 -10.61
N GLU A 478 12.56 4.29 -11.03
CA GLU A 478 11.95 4.17 -12.34
C GLU A 478 13.00 4.43 -13.43
N VAL A 479 13.33 3.39 -14.21
CA VAL A 479 14.42 3.46 -15.20
C VAL A 479 13.95 4.11 -16.49
N LYS A 480 12.68 3.91 -16.85
CA LYS A 480 12.12 4.33 -18.13
C LYS A 480 10.65 4.65 -17.97
N VAL A 481 10.26 5.83 -18.45
CA VAL A 481 8.84 6.19 -18.61
C VAL A 481 8.43 5.81 -20.03
N THR A 482 7.51 4.86 -20.14
CA THR A 482 6.92 4.45 -21.41
C THR A 482 5.74 5.35 -21.75
N ASP A 483 5.53 5.53 -23.05
CA ASP A 483 4.34 6.20 -23.59
C ASP A 483 4.10 7.62 -23.07
N THR A 484 5.15 8.45 -23.12
CA THR A 484 5.04 9.91 -22.87
C THR A 484 4.23 10.62 -23.95
N GLU A 485 4.02 9.99 -25.12
CA GLU A 485 3.16 10.47 -26.20
C GLU A 485 1.74 9.91 -26.03
N LEU A 486 0.93 10.56 -25.20
CA LEU A 486 -0.44 10.11 -24.85
C LEU A 486 -1.40 10.07 -26.05
N PHE A 487 -1.13 10.86 -27.09
CA PHE A 487 -2.04 11.02 -28.21
C PHE A 487 -1.53 10.32 -29.48
N PRO A 488 -2.43 9.76 -30.30
CA PRO A 488 -2.06 9.25 -31.62
C PRO A 488 -1.56 10.40 -32.50
N LYS A 489 -0.71 10.08 -33.46
CA LYS A 489 -0.29 11.10 -34.47
C LYS A 489 -1.53 11.63 -35.20
N PRO A 490 -1.64 12.92 -35.42
CA PRO A 490 -2.78 13.50 -36.15
C PRO A 490 -2.79 12.96 -37.58
N THR A 491 -3.92 12.35 -37.96
CA THR A 491 -4.13 11.73 -39.28
C THR A 491 -4.80 12.67 -40.28
N GLY A 492 -4.94 13.95 -39.98
CA GLY A 492 -5.66 14.91 -40.79
C GLY A 492 -5.04 16.31 -40.80
N GLU A 493 -5.81 17.24 -41.32
CA GLU A 493 -5.45 18.65 -41.26
C GLU A 493 -5.61 19.20 -39.84
N VAL A 494 -4.72 20.07 -39.38
CA VAL A 494 -4.77 20.72 -38.06
C VAL A 494 -5.98 21.62 -37.87
N SER A 495 -6.60 22.09 -38.97
CA SER A 495 -7.88 22.82 -38.99
C SER A 495 -8.83 22.12 -39.95
N ARG A 496 -9.99 21.69 -39.46
CA ARG A 496 -11.01 21.00 -40.24
C ARG A 496 -11.84 21.98 -41.10
N LEU A 497 -12.10 23.17 -40.56
CA LEU A 497 -12.89 24.20 -41.22
C LEU A 497 -12.02 25.07 -42.11
N GLY A 498 -10.77 25.26 -41.78
CA GLY A 498 -9.86 26.17 -42.50
C GLY A 498 -9.12 25.56 -43.67
N ALA A 499 -9.01 24.24 -43.75
CA ALA A 499 -8.29 23.55 -44.82
C ALA A 499 -9.05 23.65 -46.15
N ARG A 500 -8.42 24.18 -47.17
CA ARG A 500 -9.00 24.26 -48.53
C ARG A 500 -8.76 22.95 -49.27
N VAL A 501 -9.77 22.51 -50.04
CA VAL A 501 -9.64 21.34 -50.92
C VAL A 501 -8.53 21.66 -51.97
N ALA A 502 -7.57 20.75 -52.08
CA ALA A 502 -6.54 20.87 -53.11
C ALA A 502 -7.21 20.76 -54.49
N VAL A 503 -7.28 21.88 -55.22
CA VAL A 503 -7.64 21.85 -56.62
C VAL A 503 -6.43 21.31 -57.38
N LYS A 504 -6.47 20.05 -57.77
CA LYS A 504 -5.51 19.52 -58.75
C LYS A 504 -5.62 20.36 -59.99
N SER A 505 -4.75 21.33 -60.19
CA SER A 505 -4.63 22.08 -61.42
C SER A 505 -4.00 21.16 -62.46
N SER A 506 -4.84 20.45 -63.19
CA SER A 506 -4.45 19.92 -64.48
C SER A 506 -4.26 21.13 -65.42
N ARG A 507 -3.07 21.65 -65.51
CA ARG A 507 -2.69 22.49 -66.61
C ARG A 507 -2.57 21.64 -67.84
N PRO A 508 -3.38 21.85 -68.91
CA PRO A 508 -3.08 21.27 -70.20
C PRO A 508 -1.96 22.07 -70.83
N PHE A 509 -0.80 21.52 -70.99
CA PHE A 509 0.19 21.98 -71.87
C PHE A 509 -0.36 21.85 -73.31
N GLY A 510 -0.63 22.93 -73.98
CA GLY A 510 -1.03 22.92 -75.35
C GLY A 510 0.15 22.57 -76.29
N GLY A 511 -0.05 21.68 -77.18
CA GLY A 511 0.83 21.35 -78.33
C GLY A 511 -0.04 20.84 -79.48
N SER A 512 -0.07 21.60 -80.49
CA SER A 512 -0.51 21.52 -81.87
C SER A 512 -1.02 20.23 -82.40
N ALA A 513 -2.10 20.37 -83.14
CA ALA A 513 -2.83 19.45 -83.98
C ALA A 513 -1.99 18.72 -85.06
N SER A 514 -2.31 17.51 -85.33
CA SER A 514 -2.47 16.91 -86.63
C SER A 514 -3.40 15.69 -86.55
N ALA A 515 -4.40 15.70 -87.41
CA ALA A 515 -5.51 14.73 -87.46
C ALA A 515 -5.16 13.52 -88.32
N PRO A 516 -6.12 12.63 -88.71
CA PRO A 516 -6.09 11.23 -88.31
C PRO A 516 -5.93 10.31 -89.52
N VAL A 517 -5.52 9.08 -89.32
CA VAL A 517 -5.79 8.02 -90.31
C VAL A 517 -6.21 6.74 -89.60
N LEU A 518 -7.35 6.19 -89.95
CA LEU A 518 -7.93 4.92 -89.71
C LEU A 518 -7.10 3.80 -90.30
N THR A 519 -6.97 2.64 -89.66
CA THR A 519 -7.44 1.33 -90.20
C THR A 519 -7.08 0.19 -89.32
N ARG A 520 -8.07 -0.63 -88.95
CA ARG A 520 -8.25 -2.10 -88.91
C ARG A 520 -7.09 -2.97 -88.47
N GLY A 521 -7.39 -3.82 -87.46
CA GLY A 521 -6.65 -5.06 -87.14
C GLY A 521 -6.82 -6.20 -88.13
N PRO A 522 -6.60 -7.47 -87.85
CA PRO A 522 -6.07 -8.21 -86.68
C PRO A 522 -4.98 -9.23 -87.09
N GLY A 523 -4.37 -9.92 -86.08
CA GLY A 523 -3.74 -11.18 -86.33
C GLY A 523 -2.46 -11.51 -85.64
N SER A 524 -2.58 -12.42 -84.71
CA SER A 524 -1.70 -13.58 -84.37
C SER A 524 -0.20 -13.57 -84.73
N GLY A 525 0.60 -14.00 -83.71
CA GLY A 525 1.72 -14.90 -84.08
C GLY A 525 3.08 -14.62 -83.43
N THR A 526 3.41 -15.38 -82.48
CA THR A 526 4.64 -16.15 -82.24
C THR A 526 6.01 -15.53 -82.39
N ALA A 527 6.81 -15.94 -81.38
CA ALA A 527 8.24 -16.28 -81.39
C ALA A 527 9.28 -15.26 -80.95
N ALA A 528 10.00 -15.69 -79.92
CA ALA A 528 11.29 -15.28 -79.46
C ALA A 528 12.37 -15.37 -80.60
N PRO A 529 13.71 -15.09 -80.46
CA PRO A 529 14.52 -15.19 -79.20
C PRO A 529 15.70 -14.19 -79.10
N GLY A 530 16.38 -14.31 -77.96
CA GLY A 530 17.86 -14.28 -78.00
C GLY A 530 18.66 -13.25 -77.23
N GLY A 531 19.35 -13.68 -76.27
CA GLY A 531 20.75 -13.64 -75.91
C GLY A 531 21.14 -12.52 -74.95
N THR A 532 21.96 -12.66 -73.95
CA THR A 532 22.92 -13.66 -73.48
C THR A 532 23.39 -13.23 -72.13
N ALA A 533 23.60 -14.25 -71.24
CA ALA A 533 24.22 -14.11 -69.91
C ALA A 533 25.76 -13.96 -69.96
N PRO A 534 26.54 -13.89 -68.88
CA PRO A 534 26.95 -15.03 -68.05
C PRO A 534 26.96 -14.74 -66.53
N ALA A 535 26.58 -15.66 -65.69
CA ALA A 535 27.01 -16.96 -65.13
C ALA A 535 28.32 -16.89 -64.33
N LEU A 536 28.23 -17.18 -63.05
CA LEU A 536 28.29 -18.33 -62.13
C LEU A 536 29.66 -18.44 -61.37
N PRO A 537 29.93 -19.23 -60.34
CA PRO A 537 29.24 -20.35 -59.69
C PRO A 537 29.20 -20.25 -58.12
N GLY A 538 28.56 -20.99 -57.34
CA GLY A 538 28.01 -22.31 -57.26
C GLY A 538 28.18 -22.94 -55.91
N ALA A 539 27.20 -23.62 -55.39
CA ALA A 539 27.31 -24.93 -54.78
C ALA A 539 25.94 -25.39 -54.20
N THR A 540 25.58 -26.55 -54.57
CA THR A 540 24.34 -27.28 -54.28
C THR A 540 24.47 -28.16 -53.01
N PRO A 541 23.30 -28.63 -52.47
CA PRO A 541 23.20 -29.37 -51.18
C PRO A 541 23.24 -30.91 -51.41
N PRO A 542 23.22 -31.70 -50.37
CA PRO A 542 22.73 -33.05 -50.52
C PRO A 542 21.51 -33.41 -49.66
N VAL A 543 20.81 -34.31 -50.23
CA VAL A 543 19.53 -34.95 -50.09
C VAL A 543 19.53 -36.03 -48.98
N LEU A 544 18.31 -36.26 -48.43
CA LEU A 544 17.83 -37.33 -47.56
C LEU A 544 18.14 -38.76 -48.04
N PRO A 545 18.04 -39.81 -47.16
CA PRO A 545 16.80 -40.56 -46.96
C PRO A 545 16.64 -41.09 -45.52
N GLY A 546 15.55 -41.56 -45.00
CA GLY A 546 14.33 -42.09 -45.39
C GLY A 546 13.67 -42.84 -44.24
N ALA A 547 12.33 -43.00 -44.34
CA ALA A 547 11.48 -44.09 -43.88
C ALA A 547 10.96 -44.08 -42.43
N ALA A 548 9.65 -43.94 -42.36
CA ALA A 548 8.75 -44.33 -41.27
C ALA A 548 8.66 -45.87 -41.13
N PRO A 549 8.01 -46.41 -40.06
CA PRO A 549 6.59 -46.68 -40.25
C PRO A 549 5.70 -46.45 -38.99
N ALA A 550 4.44 -46.35 -39.29
CA ALA A 550 3.26 -46.26 -38.46
C ALA A 550 3.00 -47.52 -37.61
N PHE A 551 2.32 -47.31 -36.46
CA PHE A 551 1.37 -48.28 -35.95
C PHE A 551 0.18 -47.57 -35.28
N ALA A 552 -0.99 -48.05 -35.73
CA ALA A 552 -2.33 -47.67 -35.28
C ALA A 552 -2.73 -48.47 -34.03
N GLY A 553 -3.70 -47.94 -33.29
CA GLY A 553 -4.41 -48.72 -32.26
C GLY A 553 -5.35 -47.80 -31.45
N ALA A 554 -6.53 -47.59 -31.96
CA ALA A 554 -7.87 -47.89 -31.48
C ALA A 554 -8.29 -47.44 -30.08
N ALA A 555 -9.35 -46.65 -30.09
CA ALA A 555 -10.25 -46.36 -28.94
C ALA A 555 -11.09 -47.61 -28.60
N PRO A 556 -11.75 -47.66 -27.42
CA PRO A 556 -13.19 -47.67 -27.48
C PRO A 556 -13.91 -46.68 -26.51
N ALA A 557 -15.02 -46.22 -27.01
CA ALA A 557 -16.10 -45.58 -26.33
C ALA A 557 -16.90 -46.56 -25.48
N LEU A 558 -17.43 -46.10 -24.34
CA LEU A 558 -18.66 -46.67 -23.77
C LEU A 558 -19.52 -45.55 -23.14
N SER A 559 -20.70 -45.55 -23.62
CA SER A 559 -21.92 -44.83 -23.28
C SER A 559 -22.60 -45.35 -22.01
N GLY A 560 -23.48 -44.54 -21.40
CA GLY A 560 -24.56 -45.00 -20.50
C GLY A 560 -24.88 -43.90 -19.46
N ALA A 561 -25.84 -43.09 -19.72
CA ALA A 561 -27.28 -43.18 -19.46
C ALA A 561 -27.70 -42.55 -18.12
N THR A 562 -28.51 -41.53 -18.23
CA THR A 562 -29.41 -40.92 -17.22
C THR A 562 -30.43 -41.95 -16.69
N PRO A 563 -31.03 -41.70 -15.50
CA PRO A 563 -32.47 -41.46 -15.53
C PRO A 563 -32.99 -40.29 -14.69
N ALA A 564 -34.06 -39.73 -15.18
CA ALA A 564 -34.96 -38.77 -14.58
C ALA A 564 -35.94 -39.43 -13.59
N PHE A 565 -36.45 -38.69 -12.61
CA PHE A 565 -37.76 -38.88 -11.96
C PHE A 565 -38.24 -37.50 -11.45
N VAL A 566 -39.21 -37.03 -11.89
CA VAL A 566 -40.68 -36.77 -11.95
C VAL A 566 -41.36 -36.65 -10.58
N GLY A 567 -42.13 -35.57 -10.45
CA GLY A 567 -43.31 -35.38 -9.61
C GLY A 567 -43.17 -34.36 -8.48
N GLY A 568 -44.01 -33.40 -8.27
CA GLY A 568 -45.25 -32.99 -8.86
C GLY A 568 -46.03 -32.11 -7.90
N SER A 569 -46.79 -31.16 -8.44
CA SER A 569 -48.02 -30.53 -7.92
C SER A 569 -47.87 -29.49 -6.76
N GLY A 570 -48.44 -28.33 -6.81
CA GLY A 570 -49.68 -27.81 -7.30
C GLY A 570 -49.82 -26.29 -7.06
N LEU A 571 -50.58 -25.70 -7.90
CA LEU A 571 -51.13 -24.36 -8.02
C LEU A 571 -52.24 -24.05 -6.97
N PRO A 572 -52.90 -22.84 -6.89
CA PRO A 572 -52.95 -21.73 -7.85
C PRO A 572 -53.11 -20.28 -7.21
N GLY A 573 -52.86 -19.26 -8.04
CA GLY A 573 -53.86 -18.26 -8.38
C GLY A 573 -53.58 -16.81 -8.04
N VAL A 574 -53.61 -15.99 -8.96
CA VAL A 574 -54.55 -14.99 -9.50
C VAL A 574 -53.83 -13.74 -10.02
N ALA A 575 -53.83 -13.65 -11.34
CA ALA A 575 -54.16 -12.61 -12.30
C ALA A 575 -53.77 -11.13 -12.10
N SER A 576 -52.89 -10.59 -12.95
CA SER A 576 -52.93 -9.76 -14.20
C SER A 576 -53.50 -8.34 -14.09
N PRO A 577 -53.28 -7.40 -15.08
CA PRO A 577 -52.35 -7.34 -16.21
C PRO A 577 -51.66 -5.95 -16.40
N GLY A 578 -50.67 -5.90 -17.30
CA GLY A 578 -50.21 -4.63 -17.88
C GLY A 578 -49.07 -4.80 -18.90
N THR A 579 -49.46 -4.90 -20.11
CA THR A 579 -48.89 -4.50 -21.42
C THR A 579 -47.37 -4.18 -21.47
N GLY A 580 -46.55 -4.93 -22.06
CA GLY A 580 -46.29 -5.23 -23.42
C GLY A 580 -45.16 -4.41 -24.04
N SER A 581 -44.04 -5.00 -24.36
CA SER A 581 -43.33 -4.85 -25.61
C SER A 581 -42.18 -5.82 -25.71
N ALA A 582 -42.25 -6.72 -26.62
CA ALA A 582 -41.17 -7.63 -27.02
C ALA A 582 -40.11 -6.82 -27.76
N GLY A 583 -38.90 -6.78 -27.22
CA GLY A 583 -37.69 -6.30 -27.89
C GLY A 583 -36.75 -7.47 -28.12
N ALA A 584 -36.61 -7.84 -29.38
CA ALA A 584 -35.73 -8.90 -29.88
C ALA A 584 -34.29 -8.67 -29.42
N GLY A 585 -33.68 -9.68 -28.85
CA GLY A 585 -32.28 -9.74 -28.56
C GLY A 585 -31.45 -9.67 -29.84
N SER A 586 -30.91 -8.51 -30.13
CA SER A 586 -29.90 -8.30 -31.14
C SER A 586 -28.53 -8.53 -30.46
N THR A 587 -27.90 -9.62 -30.85
CA THR A 587 -26.48 -9.85 -30.60
C THR A 587 -25.72 -8.78 -31.40
N VAL A 588 -25.38 -7.67 -30.71
CA VAL A 588 -24.49 -6.66 -31.25
C VAL A 588 -23.07 -7.24 -31.23
N ALA A 589 -22.56 -7.53 -32.42
CA ALA A 589 -21.14 -7.74 -32.65
C ALA A 589 -20.37 -6.51 -32.07
N PRO A 590 -19.17 -6.70 -31.51
CA PRO A 590 -18.41 -5.57 -30.97
C PRO A 590 -18.14 -4.58 -32.13
N SER A 591 -18.84 -3.47 -32.07
CA SER A 591 -18.57 -2.32 -32.94
C SER A 591 -17.12 -1.96 -32.72
N ALA A 592 -16.33 -1.84 -33.79
CA ALA A 592 -15.00 -1.27 -33.75
C ALA A 592 -15.09 0.07 -33.02
N ALA A 593 -14.53 0.12 -31.81
CA ALA A 593 -14.50 1.34 -31.01
C ALA A 593 -13.92 2.45 -31.87
N ALA A 594 -14.59 3.59 -31.92
CA ALA A 594 -14.04 4.79 -32.50
C ALA A 594 -12.63 5.01 -31.88
N PRO A 595 -11.63 5.45 -32.68
CA PRO A 595 -10.28 5.67 -32.14
C PRO A 595 -10.39 6.63 -30.96
N GLY A 596 -10.04 6.15 -29.76
CA GLY A 596 -10.12 6.93 -28.53
C GLY A 596 -9.21 8.15 -28.61
N LEU A 597 -9.55 9.19 -27.84
CA LEU A 597 -8.75 10.42 -27.71
C LEU A 597 -7.29 10.12 -27.40
N VAL A 598 -7.02 9.11 -26.57
CA VAL A 598 -5.69 8.70 -26.11
C VAL A 598 -5.32 7.33 -26.66
N LYS A 599 -4.02 7.10 -26.76
CA LYS A 599 -3.49 5.77 -27.07
C LYS A 599 -3.74 4.80 -25.90
N THR A 600 -3.94 3.55 -26.23
CA THR A 600 -3.88 2.47 -25.26
C THR A 600 -2.43 2.28 -24.78
N VAL A 601 -2.26 2.05 -23.50
CA VAL A 601 -0.93 1.79 -22.95
C VAL A 601 -0.35 0.51 -23.54
N PRO A 602 0.91 0.51 -24.00
CA PRO A 602 1.57 -0.71 -24.49
C PRO A 602 1.99 -1.59 -23.29
N ALA A 603 1.09 -2.48 -22.85
CA ALA A 603 1.28 -3.27 -21.63
C ALA A 603 2.65 -3.98 -21.53
N PRO A 604 3.18 -4.65 -22.58
CA PRO A 604 4.50 -5.27 -22.50
C PRO A 604 5.63 -4.28 -22.22
N ALA A 605 5.63 -3.15 -22.93
CA ALA A 605 6.66 -2.13 -22.75
C ALA A 605 6.56 -1.44 -21.39
N ALA A 606 5.33 -1.19 -20.92
CA ALA A 606 5.09 -0.62 -19.61
C ALA A 606 5.47 -1.56 -18.46
N ALA A 607 5.19 -2.86 -18.61
CA ALA A 607 5.61 -3.90 -17.65
C ALA A 607 7.14 -3.95 -17.48
N LEU A 608 7.86 -3.89 -18.60
CA LEU A 608 9.33 -3.87 -18.60
C LEU A 608 9.93 -2.52 -18.17
N ALA A 609 9.12 -1.48 -18.05
CA ALA A 609 9.54 -0.20 -17.49
C ALA A 609 9.33 -0.10 -15.98
N LEU A 610 8.58 -1.00 -15.37
CA LEU A 610 8.40 -1.05 -13.91
C LEU A 610 9.75 -1.16 -13.19
N PRO A 611 9.89 -0.55 -12.02
CA PRO A 611 11.08 -0.65 -11.19
C PRO A 611 11.52 -2.09 -10.96
N VAL A 612 12.82 -2.30 -10.91
CA VAL A 612 13.42 -3.62 -10.73
C VAL A 612 13.71 -3.85 -9.25
N PRO A 613 13.40 -5.02 -8.70
CA PRO A 613 13.88 -5.39 -7.37
C PRO A 613 15.39 -5.22 -7.23
N HIS A 614 15.84 -4.71 -6.10
CA HIS A 614 17.27 -4.69 -5.78
C HIS A 614 17.83 -6.09 -5.66
N VAL A 615 19.06 -6.26 -6.09
CA VAL A 615 19.81 -7.52 -5.92
C VAL A 615 20.10 -7.72 -4.43
N ASP A 616 19.90 -8.93 -3.94
CA ASP A 616 20.27 -9.28 -2.58
C ASP A 616 21.80 -9.15 -2.40
N ALA A 617 22.20 -8.26 -1.50
CA ALA A 617 23.62 -8.02 -1.23
C ALA A 617 24.37 -9.25 -0.70
N THR A 618 23.64 -10.24 -0.18
CA THR A 618 24.21 -11.51 0.30
C THR A 618 24.34 -12.57 -0.80
N ASP A 619 23.79 -12.30 -2.00
CA ASP A 619 23.92 -13.23 -3.13
C ASP A 619 25.40 -13.36 -3.58
N PRO A 620 25.90 -14.57 -3.81
CA PRO A 620 27.30 -14.77 -4.22
C PRO A 620 27.66 -14.09 -5.54
N ASN A 621 26.67 -13.75 -6.37
CA ASN A 621 26.86 -13.06 -7.64
C ASN A 621 26.56 -11.55 -7.58
N ALA A 622 26.32 -10.97 -6.40
CA ALA A 622 25.93 -9.55 -6.30
C ALA A 622 26.93 -8.62 -7.01
N GLY A 623 28.22 -8.82 -6.78
CA GLY A 623 29.28 -8.05 -7.46
C GLY A 623 29.34 -8.29 -8.97
N PHE A 624 29.12 -9.51 -9.43
CA PHE A 624 29.08 -9.86 -10.86
C PHE A 624 27.88 -9.18 -11.54
N LEU A 625 26.70 -9.23 -10.92
CA LEU A 625 25.48 -8.61 -11.44
C LEU A 625 25.58 -7.09 -11.50
N ALA A 626 26.27 -6.46 -10.54
CA ALA A 626 26.51 -5.02 -10.57
C ALA A 626 27.33 -4.59 -11.81
N GLY A 627 28.25 -5.42 -12.27
CA GLY A 627 29.03 -5.16 -13.47
C GLY A 627 28.23 -5.25 -14.79
N LEU A 628 27.04 -5.88 -14.76
CA LEU A 628 26.22 -6.13 -15.96
C LEU A 628 25.05 -5.16 -16.12
N LEU A 629 24.95 -4.10 -15.33
CA LEU A 629 23.81 -3.18 -15.33
C LEU A 629 23.58 -2.47 -16.67
N ALA A 630 24.62 -2.22 -17.45
CA ALA A 630 24.56 -1.51 -18.72
C ALA A 630 24.57 -2.40 -19.96
N SER A 631 24.54 -3.75 -19.81
CA SER A 631 24.63 -4.69 -20.95
C SER A 631 23.30 -4.76 -21.70
N ALA A 632 23.39 -4.91 -23.03
CA ALA A 632 22.21 -5.19 -23.85
C ALA A 632 21.60 -6.56 -23.48
N PRO A 633 20.28 -6.77 -23.63
CA PRO A 633 19.61 -8.00 -23.20
C PRO A 633 20.24 -9.28 -23.77
N ALA A 634 20.62 -9.31 -25.04
CA ALA A 634 21.24 -10.49 -25.66
C ALA A 634 22.66 -10.77 -25.12
N GLU A 635 23.44 -9.72 -24.86
CA GLU A 635 24.77 -9.84 -24.23
C GLU A 635 24.64 -10.28 -22.77
N LEU A 636 23.62 -9.73 -22.06
CA LEU A 636 23.31 -10.07 -20.69
C LEU A 636 22.94 -11.56 -20.53
N ILE A 637 22.13 -12.11 -21.44
CA ILE A 637 21.78 -13.54 -21.44
C ILE A 637 23.05 -14.39 -21.55
N THR A 638 23.96 -14.01 -22.44
CA THR A 638 25.24 -14.71 -22.64
C THR A 638 26.16 -14.61 -21.41
N ALA A 639 26.27 -13.41 -20.83
CA ALA A 639 27.09 -13.20 -19.64
C ALA A 639 26.53 -13.95 -18.42
N LEU A 640 25.22 -13.97 -18.23
CA LEU A 640 24.56 -14.69 -17.12
C LEU A 640 24.72 -16.21 -17.23
N ALA A 641 24.90 -16.77 -18.44
CA ALA A 641 25.22 -18.17 -18.61
C ALA A 641 26.62 -18.54 -18.07
N ALA A 642 27.50 -17.55 -17.93
CA ALA A 642 28.86 -17.70 -17.39
C ALA A 642 28.95 -17.21 -15.92
N ALA A 643 27.83 -17.07 -15.21
CA ALA A 643 27.80 -16.61 -13.82
C ALA A 643 28.65 -17.55 -12.93
N PRO A 644 29.41 -17.00 -11.96
CA PRO A 644 30.31 -17.82 -11.10
C PRO A 644 29.57 -18.90 -10.29
N ALA A 645 28.32 -18.66 -9.90
CA ALA A 645 27.52 -19.62 -9.18
C ALA A 645 26.03 -19.52 -9.62
N PRO A 646 25.26 -20.63 -9.62
CA PRO A 646 23.83 -20.55 -9.83
C PRO A 646 23.17 -19.91 -8.59
N SER A 647 22.38 -18.86 -8.80
CA SER A 647 21.64 -18.20 -7.73
C SER A 647 20.24 -17.77 -8.18
N VAL A 648 19.40 -17.38 -7.21
CA VAL A 648 18.07 -16.85 -7.51
C VAL A 648 18.19 -15.55 -8.30
N GLU A 649 19.12 -14.68 -7.91
CA GLU A 649 19.34 -13.37 -8.55
C GLU A 649 19.77 -13.51 -10.02
N THR A 650 20.69 -14.42 -10.33
CA THR A 650 21.10 -14.64 -11.72
C THR A 650 19.93 -15.12 -12.58
N ARG A 651 19.06 -15.98 -12.04
CA ARG A 651 17.87 -16.47 -12.74
C ARG A 651 16.80 -15.38 -12.93
N LEU A 652 16.54 -14.58 -11.91
CA LEU A 652 15.61 -13.45 -12.00
C LEU A 652 16.08 -12.45 -13.06
N ARG A 653 17.36 -12.14 -13.07
CA ARG A 653 17.95 -11.24 -14.07
C ARG A 653 17.88 -11.83 -15.47
N GLN A 654 18.08 -13.14 -15.60
CA GLN A 654 17.97 -13.87 -16.86
C GLN A 654 16.52 -13.89 -17.40
N ILE A 655 15.53 -14.11 -16.53
CA ILE A 655 14.10 -14.04 -16.88
C ILE A 655 13.80 -12.66 -17.48
N ARG A 656 14.24 -11.59 -16.82
CA ARG A 656 14.05 -10.22 -17.31
C ARG A 656 14.71 -10.01 -18.67
N ALA A 657 15.94 -10.44 -18.83
CA ALA A 657 16.67 -10.31 -20.09
C ALA A 657 15.97 -11.04 -21.25
N TRP A 658 15.41 -12.23 -21.02
CA TRP A 658 14.61 -12.93 -22.02
C TRP A 658 13.33 -12.19 -22.38
N LEU A 659 12.62 -11.63 -21.38
CA LEU A 659 11.42 -10.81 -21.64
C LEU A 659 11.77 -9.56 -22.48
N GLU A 660 12.87 -8.87 -22.17
CA GLU A 660 13.36 -7.71 -22.91
C GLU A 660 13.82 -8.08 -24.33
N ASN A 661 14.34 -9.29 -24.52
CA ASN A 661 14.75 -9.83 -25.83
C ASN A 661 13.57 -10.38 -26.65
N GLY A 662 12.37 -10.49 -26.06
CA GLY A 662 11.17 -11.08 -26.69
C GLY A 662 11.11 -12.60 -26.63
N ASP A 663 11.99 -13.27 -25.91
CA ASP A 663 11.99 -14.73 -25.73
C ASP A 663 11.09 -15.14 -24.56
N HIS A 664 9.79 -14.94 -24.75
CA HIS A 664 8.79 -15.15 -23.70
C HIS A 664 8.71 -16.61 -23.25
N GLN A 665 8.98 -17.57 -24.14
CA GLN A 665 8.91 -18.99 -23.80
C GLN A 665 10.04 -19.39 -22.85
N ALA A 666 11.26 -18.92 -23.09
CA ALA A 666 12.40 -19.19 -22.20
C ALA A 666 12.18 -18.54 -20.82
N ALA A 667 11.65 -17.30 -20.80
CA ALA A 667 11.30 -16.62 -19.56
C ALA A 667 10.26 -17.38 -18.74
N LEU A 668 9.16 -17.85 -19.38
CA LEU A 668 8.11 -18.62 -18.71
C LEU A 668 8.62 -19.93 -18.13
N MET A 669 9.40 -20.71 -18.89
CA MET A 669 9.94 -21.99 -18.43
C MET A 669 10.89 -21.80 -17.23
N SER A 670 11.75 -20.79 -17.29
CA SER A 670 12.67 -20.47 -16.18
C SER A 670 11.92 -20.01 -14.95
N LEU A 671 10.90 -19.16 -15.12
CA LEU A 671 10.07 -18.67 -14.03
C LEU A 671 9.31 -19.82 -13.35
N GLN A 672 8.65 -20.69 -14.10
CA GLN A 672 7.91 -21.86 -13.57
C GLN A 672 8.83 -22.78 -12.76
N LYS A 673 10.05 -23.00 -13.23
CA LYS A 673 11.04 -23.76 -12.48
C LYS A 673 11.41 -23.06 -11.16
N LEU A 674 11.63 -21.76 -11.20
CA LEU A 674 11.98 -20.97 -10.02
C LEU A 674 10.83 -20.89 -9.01
N GLU A 675 9.57 -20.79 -9.48
CA GLU A 675 8.38 -20.86 -8.64
C GLU A 675 8.22 -22.21 -7.92
N GLY A 676 8.59 -23.32 -8.58
CA GLY A 676 8.61 -24.65 -7.94
C GLY A 676 9.65 -24.76 -6.83
N GLU A 677 10.79 -24.06 -6.96
CA GLU A 677 11.87 -24.07 -5.99
C GLU A 677 11.67 -23.03 -4.86
N ARG A 678 11.09 -21.87 -5.18
CA ARG A 678 10.95 -20.70 -4.29
C ARG A 678 9.57 -20.05 -4.45
N PRO A 679 8.48 -20.73 -4.09
CA PRO A 679 7.11 -20.26 -4.37
C PRO A 679 6.75 -18.99 -3.61
N ASP A 680 7.39 -18.74 -2.47
CA ASP A 680 7.09 -17.64 -1.55
C ASP A 680 8.12 -16.49 -1.63
N ASP A 681 9.12 -16.56 -2.52
CA ASP A 681 10.04 -15.43 -2.71
C ASP A 681 9.30 -14.30 -3.43
N TRP A 682 9.21 -13.15 -2.77
CA TRP A 682 8.47 -12.01 -3.29
C TRP A 682 9.01 -11.52 -4.65
N ARG A 683 10.29 -11.67 -4.94
CA ARG A 683 10.90 -11.29 -6.21
C ARG A 683 10.44 -12.21 -7.34
N VAL A 684 10.27 -13.49 -7.03
CA VAL A 684 9.70 -14.47 -7.98
C VAL A 684 8.25 -14.11 -8.28
N VAL A 685 7.47 -13.75 -7.26
CA VAL A 685 6.08 -13.29 -7.41
C VAL A 685 6.02 -11.98 -8.22
N TRP A 686 6.94 -11.04 -8.00
CA TRP A 686 7.07 -9.82 -8.78
C TRP A 686 7.30 -10.13 -10.26
N TYR A 687 8.28 -10.99 -10.58
CA TYR A 687 8.56 -11.38 -11.96
C TYR A 687 7.46 -12.21 -12.59
N ARG A 688 6.66 -12.96 -11.81
CA ARG A 688 5.42 -13.56 -12.30
C ARG A 688 4.45 -12.48 -12.78
N GLY A 689 4.24 -11.43 -11.99
CA GLY A 689 3.40 -10.31 -12.38
C GLY A 689 3.91 -9.63 -13.66
N VAL A 690 5.21 -9.34 -13.75
CA VAL A 690 5.83 -8.72 -14.94
C VAL A 690 5.66 -9.63 -16.15
N THR A 691 5.95 -10.94 -16.03
CA THR A 691 5.83 -11.90 -17.12
C THR A 691 4.39 -12.04 -17.59
N SER A 692 3.43 -12.18 -16.66
CA SER A 692 2.01 -12.24 -16.98
C SER A 692 1.54 -11.00 -17.74
N LEU A 693 1.97 -9.82 -17.33
CA LEU A 693 1.60 -8.56 -17.99
C LEU A 693 2.23 -8.45 -19.40
N VAL A 694 3.47 -8.92 -19.58
CA VAL A 694 4.14 -8.98 -20.89
C VAL A 694 3.47 -9.96 -21.84
N THR A 695 3.01 -11.10 -21.32
CA THR A 695 2.39 -12.18 -22.13
C THR A 695 0.87 -12.03 -22.29
N GLY A 696 0.26 -10.99 -21.70
CA GLY A 696 -1.15 -10.68 -21.85
C GLY A 696 -2.09 -11.32 -20.82
N ASP A 697 -1.57 -12.00 -19.80
CA ASP A 697 -2.34 -12.47 -18.66
C ASP A 697 -2.47 -11.34 -17.61
N HIS A 698 -3.33 -10.36 -17.93
CA HIS A 698 -3.47 -9.15 -17.13
C HIS A 698 -4.09 -9.42 -15.75
N GLU A 699 -4.97 -10.44 -15.65
CA GLU A 699 -5.58 -10.85 -14.39
C GLU A 699 -4.54 -11.52 -13.46
N GLY A 700 -3.74 -12.42 -14.01
CA GLY A 700 -2.64 -13.06 -13.29
C GLY A 700 -1.60 -12.06 -12.83
N ALA A 701 -1.30 -11.04 -13.64
CA ALA A 701 -0.42 -9.94 -13.27
C ALA A 701 -0.97 -9.15 -12.08
N ALA A 702 -2.25 -8.75 -12.14
CA ALA A 702 -2.91 -8.02 -11.06
C ALA A 702 -2.88 -8.79 -9.74
N LEU A 703 -3.17 -10.11 -9.77
CA LEU A 703 -3.10 -10.96 -8.58
C LEU A 703 -1.69 -11.06 -8.00
N ALA A 704 -0.67 -11.13 -8.86
CA ALA A 704 0.72 -11.17 -8.40
C ALA A 704 1.15 -9.84 -7.75
N PHE A 705 0.84 -8.70 -8.36
CA PHE A 705 1.18 -7.39 -7.81
C PHE A 705 0.36 -7.04 -6.57
N ASP A 706 -0.88 -7.52 -6.45
CA ASP A 706 -1.69 -7.37 -5.25
C ASP A 706 -1.08 -8.12 -4.06
N ALA A 707 -0.54 -9.34 -4.29
CA ALA A 707 0.19 -10.08 -3.27
C ALA A 707 1.48 -9.35 -2.82
N ILE A 708 2.15 -8.64 -3.74
CA ILE A 708 3.31 -7.80 -3.40
C ILE A 708 2.87 -6.55 -2.62
N TYR A 709 1.72 -5.97 -2.94
CA TYR A 709 1.18 -4.84 -2.17
C TYR A 709 0.76 -5.26 -0.76
N ASP A 710 0.19 -6.46 -0.57
CA ASP A 710 -0.08 -7.02 0.76
C ASP A 710 1.21 -7.24 1.56
N ALA A 711 2.29 -7.67 0.88
CA ALA A 711 3.60 -7.86 1.51
C ALA A 711 4.28 -6.53 1.84
N PHE A 712 4.20 -5.53 0.96
CA PHE A 712 4.90 -4.25 1.10
C PHE A 712 3.96 -3.06 0.95
N PRO A 713 3.08 -2.83 1.91
CA PRO A 713 2.06 -1.77 1.83
C PRO A 713 2.64 -0.34 1.83
N GLY A 714 3.85 -0.16 2.33
CA GLY A 714 4.57 1.13 2.32
C GLY A 714 5.24 1.48 0.99
N GLU A 715 5.37 0.51 0.06
CA GLU A 715 6.07 0.71 -1.22
C GLU A 715 5.16 1.30 -2.30
N PRO A 716 5.62 2.31 -3.06
CA PRO A 716 4.86 2.85 -4.19
C PRO A 716 4.85 1.94 -5.43
N THR A 717 5.89 1.13 -5.63
CA THR A 717 6.08 0.31 -6.84
C THR A 717 4.96 -0.70 -7.09
N PRO A 718 4.47 -1.50 -6.10
CA PRO A 718 3.33 -2.40 -6.33
C PRO A 718 2.06 -1.66 -6.72
N LYS A 719 1.83 -0.46 -6.16
CA LYS A 719 0.67 0.38 -6.47
C LYS A 719 0.74 0.92 -7.90
N LEU A 720 1.93 1.32 -8.37
CA LEU A 720 2.15 1.69 -9.78
C LEU A 720 1.81 0.52 -10.71
N ALA A 721 2.29 -0.68 -10.39
CA ALA A 721 2.01 -1.88 -11.17
C ALA A 721 0.52 -2.23 -11.18
N LEU A 722 -0.17 -2.10 -10.06
CA LEU A 722 -1.63 -2.27 -9.96
C LEU A 722 -2.40 -1.21 -10.75
N GLY A 723 -1.94 0.03 -10.74
CA GLY A 723 -2.49 1.10 -11.59
C GLY A 723 -2.41 0.74 -13.07
N LEU A 724 -1.27 0.21 -13.51
CA LEU A 724 -1.08 -0.27 -14.87
C LEU A 724 -2.00 -1.46 -15.22
N CYS A 725 -2.11 -2.45 -14.33
CA CYS A 725 -3.04 -3.57 -14.53
C CYS A 725 -4.49 -3.11 -14.62
N ALA A 726 -4.91 -2.20 -13.73
CA ALA A 726 -6.26 -1.64 -13.73
C ALA A 726 -6.56 -0.88 -15.03
N GLU A 727 -5.61 -0.10 -15.54
CA GLU A 727 -5.74 0.61 -16.81
C GLU A 727 -5.90 -0.36 -17.99
N VAL A 728 -5.05 -1.38 -18.08
CA VAL A 728 -5.12 -2.39 -19.15
C VAL A 728 -6.42 -3.21 -19.08
N LEU A 729 -6.93 -3.48 -17.88
CA LEU A 729 -8.20 -4.14 -17.65
C LEU A 729 -9.43 -3.24 -17.86
N GLY A 730 -9.22 -1.95 -18.19
CA GLY A 730 -10.29 -0.98 -18.42
C GLY A 730 -10.99 -0.49 -17.16
N GLN A 731 -10.40 -0.70 -15.99
CA GLN A 731 -10.91 -0.27 -14.68
C GLN A 731 -10.39 1.15 -14.36
N LEU A 732 -10.88 2.14 -15.08
CA LEU A 732 -10.32 3.49 -15.08
C LEU A 732 -10.33 4.17 -13.70
N ASP A 733 -11.37 3.95 -12.88
CA ASP A 733 -11.47 4.54 -11.54
C ASP A 733 -10.38 3.98 -10.62
N ASN A 734 -10.19 2.66 -10.63
CA ASN A 734 -9.16 1.99 -9.85
C ASN A 734 -7.76 2.42 -10.30
N ALA A 735 -7.53 2.49 -11.61
CA ALA A 735 -6.27 2.95 -12.16
C ALA A 735 -5.97 4.41 -11.74
N ALA A 736 -6.97 5.30 -11.82
CA ALA A 736 -6.82 6.69 -11.40
C ALA A 736 -6.48 6.82 -9.92
N GLU A 737 -7.04 5.95 -9.08
CA GLU A 737 -6.77 5.96 -7.64
C GLU A 737 -5.35 5.52 -7.33
N TYR A 738 -4.89 4.38 -7.86
CA TYR A 738 -3.51 3.92 -7.68
C TYR A 738 -2.48 4.90 -8.24
N TYR A 739 -2.65 5.39 -9.45
CA TYR A 739 -1.74 6.37 -10.03
C TYR A 739 -1.70 7.68 -9.24
N ARG A 740 -2.86 8.17 -8.78
CA ARG A 740 -2.94 9.39 -7.94
C ARG A 740 -2.21 9.18 -6.62
N LEU A 741 -2.38 8.03 -6.00
CA LEU A 741 -1.74 7.69 -4.73
C LEU A 741 -0.22 7.72 -4.87
N VAL A 742 0.32 7.04 -5.89
CA VAL A 742 1.75 7.03 -6.18
C VAL A 742 2.24 8.44 -6.49
N TRP A 743 1.58 9.15 -7.41
CA TRP A 743 1.99 10.49 -7.84
C TRP A 743 1.97 11.53 -6.71
N SER A 744 0.95 11.50 -5.87
CA SER A 744 0.84 12.42 -4.73
C SER A 744 1.88 12.14 -3.64
N THR A 745 2.34 10.91 -3.51
CA THR A 745 3.31 10.50 -2.50
C THR A 745 4.74 10.74 -2.99
N ASP A 746 5.05 10.34 -4.23
CA ASP A 746 6.39 10.45 -4.80
C ASP A 746 6.38 10.81 -6.30
N PRO A 747 6.64 12.08 -6.64
CA PRO A 747 6.70 12.54 -8.02
C PRO A 747 7.92 12.04 -8.82
N SER A 748 8.79 11.22 -8.25
CA SER A 748 9.83 10.54 -9.02
C SER A 748 9.27 9.44 -9.93
N TYR A 749 8.09 8.91 -9.59
CA TYR A 749 7.35 7.93 -10.41
C TYR A 749 6.55 8.63 -11.52
N VAL A 750 7.25 9.13 -12.54
CA VAL A 750 6.65 9.93 -13.61
C VAL A 750 5.66 9.13 -14.46
N SER A 751 5.84 7.82 -14.61
CA SER A 751 4.85 6.94 -15.26
C SER A 751 3.47 7.05 -14.64
N SER A 752 3.39 7.28 -13.31
CA SER A 752 2.11 7.48 -12.63
C SER A 752 1.39 8.76 -13.06
N ALA A 753 2.13 9.84 -13.34
CA ALA A 753 1.54 11.09 -13.85
C ALA A 753 0.97 10.90 -15.25
N PHE A 754 1.74 10.27 -16.16
CA PHE A 754 1.25 10.00 -17.52
C PHE A 754 0.09 8.99 -17.52
N GLY A 755 0.16 7.94 -16.69
CA GLY A 755 -0.93 6.99 -16.50
C GLY A 755 -2.19 7.67 -15.97
N LEU A 756 -2.06 8.49 -14.92
CA LEU A 756 -3.19 9.24 -14.35
C LEU A 756 -3.82 10.19 -15.40
N ALA A 757 -3.00 10.92 -16.14
CA ALA A 757 -3.49 11.82 -17.19
C ALA A 757 -4.21 11.06 -18.32
N ARG A 758 -3.70 9.91 -18.72
CA ARG A 758 -4.29 9.02 -19.73
C ARG A 758 -5.68 8.54 -19.30
N VAL A 759 -5.78 8.04 -18.07
CA VAL A 759 -7.04 7.55 -17.49
C VAL A 759 -8.05 8.69 -17.29
N GLN A 760 -7.61 9.86 -16.81
CA GLN A 760 -8.47 11.04 -16.67
C GLN A 760 -9.01 11.51 -18.03
N LEU A 761 -8.19 11.52 -19.09
CA LEU A 761 -8.63 11.84 -20.45
C LEU A 761 -9.63 10.82 -20.98
N ALA A 762 -9.37 9.53 -20.74
CA ALA A 762 -10.30 8.46 -21.14
C ALA A 762 -11.65 8.56 -20.40
N ALA A 763 -11.65 9.00 -19.15
CA ALA A 763 -12.85 9.29 -18.35
C ALA A 763 -13.50 10.64 -18.70
N GLY A 764 -12.93 11.46 -19.60
CA GLY A 764 -13.43 12.78 -19.98
C GLY A 764 -13.03 13.94 -19.05
N ASP A 765 -12.28 13.68 -17.98
CA ASP A 765 -11.80 14.72 -17.05
C ASP A 765 -10.51 15.39 -17.54
N ARG A 766 -10.68 16.18 -18.58
CA ARG A 766 -9.61 16.92 -19.24
C ARG A 766 -8.88 17.90 -18.31
N ARG A 767 -9.63 18.58 -17.43
CA ARG A 767 -9.05 19.58 -16.52
C ARG A 767 -8.07 18.95 -15.53
N SER A 768 -8.43 17.82 -14.96
CA SER A 768 -7.55 17.10 -14.05
C SER A 768 -6.34 16.53 -14.79
N ALA A 769 -6.50 16.01 -16.00
CA ALA A 769 -5.40 15.52 -16.81
C ALA A 769 -4.36 16.62 -17.11
N VAL A 770 -4.83 17.80 -17.50
CA VAL A 770 -3.95 18.97 -17.72
C VAL A 770 -3.19 19.30 -16.43
N ARG A 771 -3.89 19.43 -15.29
CA ARG A 771 -3.25 19.73 -14.01
C ARG A 771 -2.21 18.66 -13.62
N THR A 772 -2.53 17.39 -13.85
CA THR A 772 -1.60 16.28 -13.56
C THR A 772 -0.34 16.41 -14.41
N LEU A 773 -0.45 16.65 -15.71
CA LEU A 773 0.70 16.84 -16.61
C LEU A 773 1.51 18.09 -16.25
N GLU A 774 0.83 19.17 -15.87
CA GLU A 774 1.48 20.42 -15.46
C GLU A 774 2.13 20.33 -14.07
N SER A 775 1.80 19.36 -13.26
CA SER A 775 2.44 19.12 -11.97
C SER A 775 3.79 18.38 -12.07
N VAL A 776 4.16 17.87 -13.24
CA VAL A 776 5.50 17.28 -13.47
C VAL A 776 6.55 18.37 -13.26
N PRO A 777 7.53 18.16 -12.31
CA PRO A 777 8.49 19.18 -11.94
C PRO A 777 9.49 19.49 -13.06
N GLU A 778 9.98 20.72 -13.10
CA GLU A 778 10.98 21.18 -14.08
C GLU A 778 12.30 20.40 -14.04
N SER A 779 12.63 19.86 -12.89
CA SER A 779 13.82 19.01 -12.71
C SER A 779 13.72 17.65 -13.39
N SER A 780 12.51 17.24 -13.82
CA SER A 780 12.31 15.97 -14.50
C SER A 780 12.76 16.04 -15.96
N ILE A 781 13.49 15.03 -16.42
CA ILE A 781 13.82 14.87 -17.86
C ILE A 781 12.57 14.73 -18.75
N HIS A 782 11.42 14.41 -18.16
CA HIS A 782 10.14 14.28 -18.87
C HIS A 782 9.28 15.55 -18.81
N TYR A 783 9.80 16.65 -18.25
CA TYR A 783 9.08 17.92 -18.15
C TYR A 783 8.55 18.40 -19.50
N THR A 784 9.42 18.47 -20.51
CA THR A 784 9.04 18.90 -21.86
C THR A 784 7.96 18.00 -22.47
N ALA A 785 8.09 16.66 -22.31
CA ALA A 785 7.09 15.72 -22.80
C ALA A 785 5.73 15.91 -22.11
N ALA A 786 5.73 16.13 -20.80
CA ALA A 786 4.51 16.37 -20.03
C ALA A 786 3.82 17.68 -20.46
N ARG A 787 4.58 18.74 -20.68
CA ARG A 787 4.05 20.04 -21.16
C ARG A 787 3.48 19.94 -22.57
N VAL A 788 4.16 19.22 -23.48
CA VAL A 788 3.64 18.91 -24.82
C VAL A 788 2.31 18.14 -24.74
N ALA A 789 2.25 17.13 -23.86
CA ALA A 789 1.03 16.37 -23.63
C ALA A 789 -0.09 17.26 -23.05
N ALA A 790 0.22 18.19 -22.15
CA ALA A 790 -0.74 19.14 -21.59
C ALA A 790 -1.33 20.07 -22.65
N VAL A 791 -0.50 20.62 -23.54
CA VAL A 791 -0.96 21.43 -24.72
C VAL A 791 -1.96 20.60 -25.53
N ARG A 792 -1.61 19.39 -25.90
CA ARG A 792 -2.50 18.51 -26.68
C ARG A 792 -3.76 18.11 -25.91
N ALA A 793 -3.66 17.88 -24.59
CA ALA A 793 -4.81 17.59 -23.74
C ALA A 793 -5.82 18.76 -23.72
N ARG A 794 -5.36 19.99 -23.81
CA ARG A 794 -6.23 21.18 -23.88
C ARG A 794 -7.00 21.27 -25.23
N LEU A 795 -6.40 20.84 -26.33
CA LEU A 795 -6.85 21.19 -27.69
C LEU A 795 -7.52 20.03 -28.42
N ARG A 796 -7.04 18.80 -28.31
CA ARG A 796 -7.49 17.71 -29.18
C ARG A 796 -8.92 17.27 -28.91
N GLU A 797 -9.65 16.99 -29.99
CA GLU A 797 -11.04 16.51 -30.02
C GLU A 797 -12.01 17.39 -29.20
N ARG A 798 -11.76 18.72 -29.16
CA ARG A 798 -12.76 19.64 -28.64
C ARG A 798 -13.62 20.16 -29.78
N THR A 799 -14.92 20.28 -29.52
CA THR A 799 -15.84 21.04 -30.38
C THR A 799 -15.55 22.52 -30.21
N ALA A 800 -15.04 23.15 -31.26
CA ALA A 800 -14.82 24.60 -31.28
C ALA A 800 -16.16 25.33 -31.44
N LEU A 801 -16.98 25.34 -30.39
CA LEU A 801 -18.22 26.11 -30.37
C LEU A 801 -17.93 27.58 -30.01
N ALA A 802 -18.59 28.51 -30.70
CA ALA A 802 -18.40 29.94 -30.46
C ALA A 802 -18.68 30.40 -29.02
N SER A 803 -19.53 29.66 -28.30
CA SER A 803 -19.91 29.92 -26.92
C SER A 803 -18.95 29.30 -25.88
N ASP A 804 -17.90 28.59 -26.31
CA ASP A 804 -16.95 27.94 -25.39
C ASP A 804 -15.87 28.93 -24.92
N VAL A 805 -16.22 29.78 -23.93
CA VAL A 805 -15.28 30.69 -23.29
C VAL A 805 -14.07 29.98 -22.69
N PRO A 806 -14.22 28.85 -21.98
CA PRO A 806 -13.07 28.08 -21.48
C PRO A 806 -12.13 27.60 -22.57
N PHE A 807 -12.59 27.44 -23.81
CA PHE A 807 -11.73 27.06 -24.92
C PHE A 807 -10.75 28.15 -25.32
N LEU A 808 -11.17 29.42 -25.25
CA LEU A 808 -10.26 30.55 -25.51
C LEU A 808 -9.15 30.62 -24.43
N GLU A 809 -9.50 30.37 -23.16
CA GLU A 809 -8.52 30.29 -22.07
C GLU A 809 -7.53 29.14 -22.32
N ASP A 810 -7.99 27.98 -22.73
CA ASP A 810 -7.15 26.85 -23.07
C ASP A 810 -6.26 27.11 -24.30
N LEU A 811 -6.76 27.79 -25.33
CA LEU A 811 -5.97 28.22 -26.49
C LEU A 811 -4.83 29.18 -26.08
N THR A 812 -5.16 30.15 -25.24
CA THR A 812 -4.18 31.14 -24.75
C THR A 812 -3.13 30.49 -23.88
N ALA A 813 -3.56 29.60 -22.94
CA ALA A 813 -2.65 28.86 -22.11
C ALA A 813 -1.76 27.89 -22.90
N ALA A 814 -2.31 27.25 -23.95
CA ALA A 814 -1.56 26.36 -24.82
C ALA A 814 -0.49 27.16 -25.63
N ALA A 815 -0.84 28.33 -26.17
CA ALA A 815 0.09 29.17 -26.88
C ALA A 815 1.25 29.63 -25.98
N ALA A 816 0.93 30.18 -24.81
CA ALA A 816 1.92 30.59 -23.81
C ALA A 816 2.85 29.43 -23.39
N GLN A 817 2.31 28.23 -23.27
CA GLN A 817 3.09 27.04 -22.90
C GLN A 817 4.03 26.61 -24.03
N VAL A 818 3.61 26.71 -25.31
CA VAL A 818 4.49 26.44 -26.48
C VAL A 818 5.63 27.44 -26.55
N GLU A 819 5.37 28.73 -26.26
CA GLU A 819 6.41 29.77 -26.19
C GLU A 819 7.40 29.52 -25.05
N ALA A 820 6.89 29.17 -23.85
CA ALA A 820 7.73 28.87 -22.69
C ALA A 820 8.65 27.68 -22.91
N LEU A 821 8.21 26.66 -23.65
CA LEU A 821 8.98 25.44 -23.92
C LEU A 821 10.25 25.67 -24.75
N ASP A 822 10.36 26.80 -25.41
CA ASP A 822 11.58 27.18 -26.14
C ASP A 822 12.79 27.28 -25.20
N ALA A 823 12.59 27.78 -24.00
CA ALA A 823 13.62 27.88 -22.96
C ALA A 823 14.07 26.50 -22.42
N TYR A 824 13.28 25.45 -22.60
CA TYR A 824 13.55 24.08 -22.13
C TYR A 824 14.03 23.15 -23.26
N GLY A 825 14.52 23.71 -24.38
CA GLY A 825 15.12 22.94 -25.46
C GLY A 825 14.15 22.09 -26.27
N LEU A 826 12.90 22.54 -26.43
CA LEU A 826 11.98 21.86 -27.32
C LEU A 826 12.51 21.88 -28.74
N ASP A 827 12.60 20.71 -29.37
CA ASP A 827 13.04 20.59 -30.78
C ASP A 827 12.24 21.50 -31.69
N PRO A 828 12.90 22.26 -32.59
CA PRO A 828 12.23 23.22 -33.49
C PRO A 828 11.13 22.60 -34.35
N THR A 829 11.27 21.35 -34.79
CA THR A 829 10.24 20.65 -35.55
C THR A 829 9.01 20.37 -34.70
N ARG A 830 9.20 19.89 -33.47
CA ARG A 830 8.10 19.67 -32.50
C ARG A 830 7.43 20.99 -32.12
N ARG A 831 8.18 22.04 -31.91
CA ARG A 831 7.66 23.39 -31.62
C ARG A 831 6.72 23.88 -32.73
N GLU A 832 7.17 23.82 -33.98
CA GLU A 832 6.35 24.27 -35.12
C GLU A 832 5.14 23.35 -35.37
N GLN A 833 5.25 22.07 -35.11
CA GLN A 833 4.10 21.15 -35.13
C GLN A 833 3.05 21.52 -34.07
N LEU A 834 3.46 21.81 -32.85
CA LEU A 834 2.55 22.26 -31.78
C LEU A 834 1.95 23.64 -32.11
N SER A 835 2.75 24.56 -32.63
CA SER A 835 2.28 25.86 -33.06
C SER A 835 1.19 25.74 -34.14
N ALA A 836 1.37 24.84 -35.12
CA ALA A 836 0.37 24.53 -36.10
C ALA A 836 -0.90 23.88 -35.49
N GLU A 837 -0.78 22.98 -34.50
CA GLU A 837 -1.91 22.42 -33.79
C GLU A 837 -2.70 23.51 -33.04
N VAL A 838 -2.03 24.42 -32.31
CA VAL A 838 -2.68 25.54 -31.61
C VAL A 838 -3.39 26.50 -32.59
N LEU A 839 -2.69 26.94 -33.61
CA LEU A 839 -3.23 27.90 -34.62
C LEU A 839 -4.36 27.28 -35.44
N GLY A 840 -4.29 25.96 -35.74
CA GLY A 840 -5.34 25.20 -36.41
C GLY A 840 -6.63 25.14 -35.59
N CYS A 841 -6.52 24.82 -34.31
CA CYS A 841 -7.66 24.80 -33.37
C CYS A 841 -8.25 26.23 -33.19
N ALA A 842 -7.40 27.25 -33.12
CA ALA A 842 -7.84 28.64 -33.03
C ALA A 842 -8.58 29.06 -34.31
N LEU A 843 -8.09 28.65 -35.51
CA LEU A 843 -8.76 28.93 -36.78
C LEU A 843 -10.14 28.27 -36.86
N ASP A 844 -10.27 27.02 -36.42
CA ASP A 844 -11.58 26.34 -36.37
C ASP A 844 -12.53 27.05 -35.40
N TRP A 845 -12.03 27.53 -34.25
CA TRP A 845 -12.84 28.29 -33.31
C TRP A 845 -13.34 29.62 -33.89
N ILE A 846 -12.49 30.39 -34.58
CA ILE A 846 -12.90 31.62 -35.25
C ILE A 846 -13.91 31.36 -36.37
N LEU A 847 -13.67 30.32 -37.20
CA LEU A 847 -14.57 29.99 -38.32
C LEU A 847 -15.92 29.40 -37.84
N SER A 848 -15.99 28.89 -36.63
CA SER A 848 -17.24 28.47 -35.98
C SER A 848 -18.02 29.63 -35.34
N GLY A 849 -17.55 30.87 -35.47
CA GLY A 849 -18.18 32.11 -34.98
C GLY A 849 -17.64 32.59 -33.64
N GLY A 850 -16.50 32.02 -33.14
CA GLY A 850 -15.82 32.53 -31.97
C GLY A 850 -15.36 33.94 -32.10
N ARG A 851 -15.59 34.79 -31.11
CA ARG A 851 -15.11 36.17 -31.06
C ARG A 851 -14.20 36.35 -29.85
N GLY A 852 -13.01 36.94 -30.11
CA GLY A 852 -12.16 37.40 -29.01
C GLY A 852 -12.91 38.44 -28.16
N ALA A 853 -12.91 38.30 -26.86
CA ALA A 853 -13.52 39.25 -25.95
C ALA A 853 -12.64 40.53 -25.89
N GLY A 854 -13.11 41.62 -26.44
CA GLY A 854 -12.56 42.94 -26.18
C GLY A 854 -11.82 43.63 -27.31
N SER A 855 -11.51 44.86 -27.08
CA SER A 855 -10.96 45.88 -28.03
C SER A 855 -9.52 45.64 -28.49
N THR A 856 -8.81 44.69 -27.90
CA THR A 856 -7.46 44.25 -28.33
C THR A 856 -7.54 42.77 -28.63
N ALA A 857 -7.45 42.41 -29.92
CA ALA A 857 -7.40 41.00 -30.31
C ALA A 857 -6.20 40.31 -29.64
N PRO A 858 -6.38 39.24 -28.87
CA PRO A 858 -5.24 38.54 -28.31
C PRO A 858 -4.36 37.98 -29.41
N VAL A 859 -3.05 38.01 -29.21
CA VAL A 859 -2.05 37.47 -30.14
C VAL A 859 -1.71 36.07 -29.70
N LEU A 860 -1.82 35.08 -30.58
CA LEU A 860 -1.42 33.68 -30.33
C LEU A 860 -0.20 33.35 -31.19
N LEU A 861 0.91 33.00 -30.56
CA LEU A 861 2.15 32.61 -31.26
C LEU A 861 2.56 33.63 -32.35
N GLY A 862 2.46 34.92 -32.04
CA GLY A 862 2.78 36.01 -32.95
C GLY A 862 1.79 36.18 -34.12
N SER A 863 0.55 35.68 -33.98
CA SER A 863 -0.53 35.80 -34.96
C SER A 863 -1.76 36.42 -34.30
N GLU A 864 -2.38 37.40 -34.94
CA GLU A 864 -3.63 38.01 -34.51
C GLU A 864 -4.73 36.92 -34.46
N LEU A 865 -5.63 36.97 -33.46
CA LEU A 865 -6.71 36.03 -33.29
C LEU A 865 -7.89 36.40 -34.21
N ASP A 866 -7.61 36.43 -35.50
CA ASP A 866 -8.58 36.56 -36.58
C ASP A 866 -8.29 35.53 -37.69
N GLU A 867 -9.22 35.32 -38.62
CA GLU A 867 -9.04 34.37 -39.71
C GLU A 867 -7.76 34.61 -40.50
N ARG A 868 -7.47 35.87 -40.80
CA ARG A 868 -6.34 36.26 -41.64
C ARG A 868 -5.00 36.05 -40.93
N GLY A 869 -4.87 36.51 -39.69
CA GLY A 869 -3.68 36.38 -38.88
C GLY A 869 -3.36 34.91 -38.62
N LEU A 870 -4.36 34.09 -38.23
CA LEU A 870 -4.20 32.66 -38.00
C LEU A 870 -3.80 31.89 -39.26
N ARG A 871 -4.35 32.25 -40.44
CA ARG A 871 -3.95 31.63 -41.71
C ARG A 871 -2.52 31.99 -42.10
N PHE A 872 -2.05 33.20 -41.84
CA PHE A 872 -0.64 33.57 -42.02
C PHE A 872 0.26 32.85 -41.03
N GLY A 873 -0.18 32.70 -39.81
CA GLY A 873 0.53 31.92 -38.78
C GLY A 873 0.74 30.46 -39.20
N LEU A 874 -0.31 29.80 -39.66
CA LEU A 874 -0.27 28.43 -40.17
C LEU A 874 0.64 28.31 -41.41
N GLU A 875 0.52 29.24 -42.37
CA GLU A 875 1.41 29.26 -43.52
C GLU A 875 2.86 29.37 -43.10
N ARG A 876 3.19 30.26 -42.15
CA ARG A 876 4.55 30.45 -41.60
C ARG A 876 5.06 29.18 -40.95
N SER A 877 4.28 28.53 -40.04
CA SER A 877 4.68 27.30 -39.37
C SER A 877 4.94 26.16 -40.35
N TYR A 878 4.07 25.95 -41.35
CA TYR A 878 4.28 24.91 -42.35
C TYR A 878 5.48 25.18 -43.26
N ARG A 879 5.77 26.45 -43.59
CA ARG A 879 6.97 26.80 -44.33
C ARG A 879 8.24 26.58 -43.52
N THR A 880 8.17 26.81 -42.22
CA THR A 880 9.28 26.52 -41.31
C THR A 880 9.52 25.03 -41.23
N LEU A 881 8.45 24.22 -41.03
CA LEU A 881 8.51 22.76 -41.07
C LEU A 881 9.11 22.25 -42.39
N ALA A 882 8.71 22.79 -43.52
CA ALA A 882 9.26 22.42 -44.82
C ALA A 882 10.74 22.71 -44.95
N ARG A 883 11.25 23.78 -44.29
CA ARG A 883 12.71 24.06 -44.22
C ARG A 883 13.46 23.09 -43.33
N LEU A 884 12.84 22.59 -42.24
CA LEU A 884 13.40 21.65 -41.32
C LEU A 884 13.33 20.20 -41.82
N ALA A 885 12.42 19.92 -42.75
CA ALA A 885 12.23 18.57 -43.30
C ALA A 885 13.45 18.07 -44.06
N THR A 886 13.87 16.84 -43.78
CA THR A 886 15.03 16.19 -44.43
C THR A 886 14.64 15.48 -45.74
N GLY A 887 13.38 15.05 -45.85
CA GLY A 887 12.85 14.32 -47.02
C GLY A 887 12.27 15.27 -48.09
N GLY A 888 12.53 14.97 -49.37
CA GLY A 888 12.02 15.77 -50.48
C GLY A 888 10.48 15.72 -50.59
N GLU A 889 9.88 14.56 -50.45
CA GLU A 889 8.43 14.36 -50.50
C GLU A 889 7.72 15.03 -49.30
N GLU A 890 8.28 14.88 -48.10
CA GLU A 890 7.77 15.54 -46.89
C GLU A 890 7.79 17.05 -47.04
N ARG A 891 8.89 17.59 -47.61
CA ARG A 891 9.01 19.03 -47.88
C ARG A 891 7.95 19.55 -48.86
N ILE A 892 7.63 18.78 -49.90
CA ILE A 892 6.59 19.11 -50.90
C ILE A 892 5.21 19.10 -50.20
N ASP A 893 4.89 18.08 -49.45
CA ASP A 893 3.62 17.98 -48.70
C ASP A 893 3.43 19.16 -47.73
N LEU A 894 4.48 19.52 -46.98
CA LEU A 894 4.45 20.65 -46.04
C LEU A 894 4.28 22.00 -46.77
N VAL A 895 4.89 22.19 -47.94
CA VAL A 895 4.68 23.39 -48.78
C VAL A 895 3.25 23.42 -49.33
N GLU A 896 2.72 22.29 -49.76
CA GLU A 896 1.32 22.21 -50.20
C GLU A 896 0.34 22.53 -49.08
N ARG A 897 0.59 22.04 -47.86
CA ARG A 897 -0.18 22.39 -46.64
C ARG A 897 -0.09 23.89 -46.36
N ALA A 898 1.09 24.48 -46.43
CA ALA A 898 1.25 25.93 -46.28
C ALA A 898 0.37 26.71 -47.28
N ASN A 899 0.37 26.30 -48.55
CA ASN A 899 -0.44 26.93 -49.60
C ASN A 899 -1.96 26.78 -49.38
N ARG A 900 -2.41 25.66 -48.78
CA ARG A 900 -3.84 25.49 -48.44
C ARG A 900 -4.34 26.47 -47.40
N TYR A 901 -3.49 26.92 -46.48
CA TYR A 901 -3.85 27.87 -45.44
C TYR A 901 -3.63 29.34 -45.88
N ARG A 902 -2.82 29.62 -46.88
CA ARG A 902 -2.52 30.97 -47.32
C ARG A 902 -3.80 31.80 -47.54
N PRO A 903 -3.90 33.04 -46.99
CA PRO A 903 -5.03 33.92 -47.23
C PRO A 903 -5.15 34.26 -48.72
N ARG A 904 -6.37 34.39 -49.23
CA ARG A 904 -6.58 34.90 -50.60
C ARG A 904 -6.31 36.42 -50.62
N THR A 905 -5.33 36.85 -51.36
CA THR A 905 -5.16 38.27 -51.71
C THR A 905 -6.00 38.55 -52.97
N TRP A 906 -6.94 39.46 -52.87
CA TRP A 906 -7.61 39.99 -54.04
C TRP A 906 -6.57 40.85 -54.69
N VAL A 907 -5.99 40.42 -55.80
CA VAL A 907 -5.24 41.24 -56.73
C VAL A 907 -6.01 41.29 -58.02
#